data_1036788f8d6df2d7772e7b876f934b30
#
_entry.id   1036788f8d6df2d7772e7b876f934b30
#
_cell.length_a   1.000
_cell.length_b   1.000
_cell.length_c   1.000
_cell.angle_alpha   90.00
_cell.angle_beta   90.00
_cell.angle_gamma   90.00
#
_symmetry.space_group_name_H-M   'P 1'
#
loop_
_entity.id
_entity.type
_entity.pdbx_description
1 polymer ?
#
loop_
_entity_poly.entity_id
_entity_poly.type
_entity_poly.pdbx_seq_one_letter_code
_entity_poly.pdbx_strand_id
1 'polypeptide(L)'
;GLSCDYSTEYHTDSPKYRAVTQSIFTDLLIKGEIIEDLRPNLYDPVEGTTIADAEVKRITRKTKLAHIRWTLEDGNEIIISTTRPELICACGVILVHPEDSRYRDLIGRNVSLPIKVEGRSDKVKILSHPSVKMDFGSGVLMVCSYGDQNDVSVFRELKLEPFQAIDLEGRMTEVAGPLEGMLVLDARLAALDILSADGRLEGLEEREQEIPVSERGENPIEIILLKEWYVKQVGIQDRLEQLTDQISFIPERNKQLLLDWMENISIDWPISRRRWYHTEIPIWYTDDHKVLIVPPKGAYVRPWCEDPPKGSFGIDRETREILGPIEELGYTKFTGEEKVFDTWMDSSNSNLYVSGYGQKDVDFARTYPTNLRPQGKEIVRTWLYYTLLKSAHLFDQPGFKSVWIDGLGMDPWGRKMSKSWGNGIDADSVLNCGVSGRTGSWKIRGPDGKSVNLRANKIGSECFRLWKAADAQVGDDFHINPEEIESKYFGILTKIYNVARFASQFPIEDLRPSVIKPEDVWILSEYDNLIKETMEDWKRIDISSATQKVKVFLTGIFSSHWMELAKTRLYDSDSSSLWTIHSILSGCLKIFSPVCPLFCHHLSTILYNESTIKVDMYPTPLGYDLQDRTKITQSIVKFNTMVWKEKKSQNVSLKSSVSGIEIPEPLQDYSDGLTKMHNLV
;
A
#
# COMPACT_ATOMS: atom_id res chain seq x y z
N GLY A 1 -2.39 -19.78 12.43
CA GLY A 1 -3.02 -20.34 11.54
C GLY A 1 -3.57 -19.62 10.32
N LEU A 2 -2.84 -19.71 9.19
CA LEU A 2 -3.40 -19.44 7.87
C LEU A 2 -3.82 -20.77 7.25
N SER A 3 -4.97 -20.80 6.59
CA SER A 3 -5.42 -21.92 5.80
C SER A 3 -5.31 -21.54 4.33
N CYS A 4 -4.31 -22.08 3.65
CA CYS A 4 -4.07 -21.87 2.23
C CYS A 4 -3.47 -23.15 1.61
N ASP A 5 -3.45 -23.22 0.30
CA ASP A 5 -2.81 -24.32 -0.40
C ASP A 5 -1.31 -24.09 -0.47
N TYR A 6 -0.57 -24.66 0.49
CA TYR A 6 0.90 -24.55 0.57
C TYR A 6 1.62 -25.28 -0.58
N SER A 7 0.94 -26.12 -1.36
CA SER A 7 1.54 -26.75 -2.54
C SER A 7 1.80 -25.75 -3.67
N THR A 8 1.14 -24.58 -3.61
CA THR A 8 1.30 -23.48 -4.58
C THR A 8 2.30 -22.41 -4.13
N GLU A 9 3.12 -22.69 -3.10
CA GLU A 9 4.17 -21.78 -2.65
C GLU A 9 5.17 -21.50 -3.78
N TYR A 10 5.58 -20.24 -3.91
CA TYR A 10 6.58 -19.81 -4.87
C TYR A 10 7.48 -18.72 -4.31
N HIS A 11 8.65 -18.57 -4.91
CA HIS A 11 9.62 -17.53 -4.57
C HIS A 11 9.85 -16.62 -5.76
N THR A 12 9.69 -15.32 -5.57
CA THR A 12 9.89 -14.30 -6.62
C THR A 12 11.34 -14.20 -7.10
N ASP A 13 12.26 -14.80 -6.37
CA ASP A 13 13.68 -14.90 -6.69
C ASP A 13 14.08 -16.24 -7.35
N SER A 14 13.11 -17.13 -7.56
CA SER A 14 13.39 -18.44 -8.21
C SER A 14 13.62 -18.28 -9.71
N PRO A 15 14.48 -19.14 -10.32
CA PRO A 15 14.68 -19.15 -11.77
C PRO A 15 13.38 -19.25 -12.56
N LYS A 16 12.41 -20.03 -12.06
CA LYS A 16 11.10 -20.20 -12.70
C LYS A 16 10.31 -18.88 -12.72
N TYR A 17 10.34 -18.11 -11.62
CA TYR A 17 9.68 -16.81 -11.56
C TYR A 17 10.36 -15.78 -12.45
N ARG A 18 11.70 -15.72 -12.39
CA ARG A 18 12.51 -14.83 -13.24
C ARG A 18 12.29 -15.11 -14.73
N ALA A 19 12.18 -16.38 -15.14
CA ALA A 19 11.84 -16.77 -16.51
C ALA A 19 10.48 -16.20 -16.96
N VAL A 20 9.49 -16.14 -16.08
CA VAL A 20 8.19 -15.52 -16.38
C VAL A 20 8.35 -14.01 -16.56
N THR A 21 9.09 -13.32 -15.69
CA THR A 21 9.39 -11.89 -15.84
C THR A 21 10.07 -11.60 -17.17
N GLN A 22 11.09 -12.38 -17.54
CA GLN A 22 11.79 -12.22 -18.81
C GLN A 22 10.89 -12.50 -20.02
N SER A 23 9.99 -13.50 -19.92
CA SER A 23 9.00 -13.77 -20.96
C SER A 23 8.01 -12.63 -21.14
N ILE A 24 7.54 -12.03 -20.05
CA ILE A 24 6.65 -10.86 -20.09
C ILE A 24 7.35 -9.67 -20.74
N PHE A 25 8.62 -9.41 -20.40
CA PHE A 25 9.41 -8.38 -21.06
C PHE A 25 9.47 -8.61 -22.57
N THR A 26 9.80 -9.84 -23.01
CA THR A 26 9.88 -10.18 -24.43
C THR A 26 8.54 -10.00 -25.13
N ASP A 27 7.43 -10.44 -24.54
CA ASP A 27 6.10 -10.30 -25.11
C ASP A 27 5.70 -8.82 -25.25
N LEU A 28 6.04 -7.97 -24.27
CA LEU A 28 5.80 -6.52 -24.33
C LEU A 28 6.72 -5.81 -25.33
N LEU A 29 7.96 -6.28 -25.47
CA LEU A 29 8.93 -5.77 -26.47
C LEU A 29 8.44 -6.01 -27.89
N ILE A 30 7.97 -7.23 -28.19
CA ILE A 30 7.38 -7.59 -29.50
C ILE A 30 6.14 -6.77 -29.80
N LYS A 31 5.32 -6.48 -28.80
CA LYS A 31 4.13 -5.60 -28.95
C LYS A 31 4.49 -4.12 -29.11
N GLY A 32 5.75 -3.74 -28.96
CA GLY A 32 6.20 -2.35 -29.02
C GLY A 32 5.84 -1.52 -27.78
N GLU A 33 5.42 -2.16 -26.69
CA GLU A 33 5.08 -1.50 -25.43
C GLU A 33 6.31 -1.32 -24.51
N ILE A 34 7.40 -2.02 -24.81
CA ILE A 34 8.71 -1.77 -24.23
C ILE A 34 9.62 -1.22 -25.32
N ILE A 35 10.31 -0.14 -24.99
CA ILE A 35 11.27 0.53 -25.87
C ILE A 35 12.59 0.80 -25.15
N GLU A 36 13.68 0.82 -25.91
CA GLU A 36 14.95 1.36 -25.46
C GLU A 36 15.13 2.75 -26.07
N ASP A 37 15.40 3.74 -25.23
CA ASP A 37 15.49 5.13 -25.70
C ASP A 37 16.49 5.95 -24.87
N LEU A 38 17.03 6.99 -25.52
CA LEU A 38 17.95 7.94 -24.88
C LEU A 38 17.14 9.12 -24.37
N ARG A 39 16.94 9.18 -23.05
CA ARG A 39 16.10 10.21 -22.41
C ARG A 39 16.75 10.79 -21.15
N PRO A 40 16.37 12.01 -20.75
CA PRO A 40 16.64 12.50 -19.41
C PRO A 40 15.97 11.59 -18.37
N ASN A 41 16.73 11.10 -17.42
CA ASN A 41 16.28 10.22 -16.35
C ASN A 41 16.61 10.79 -15.00
N LEU A 42 15.74 10.56 -14.03
CA LEU A 42 16.06 10.72 -12.63
C LEU A 42 17.14 9.71 -12.25
N TYR A 43 18.21 10.17 -11.64
CA TYR A 43 19.39 9.36 -11.37
C TYR A 43 19.95 9.68 -9.97
N ASP A 44 20.31 8.64 -9.25
CA ASP A 44 21.03 8.74 -7.98
C ASP A 44 22.53 8.49 -8.24
N PRO A 45 23.38 9.53 -8.25
CA PRO A 45 24.80 9.38 -8.52
C PRO A 45 25.57 8.58 -7.46
N VAL A 46 25.05 8.56 -6.22
CA VAL A 46 25.67 7.82 -5.10
C VAL A 46 25.40 6.32 -5.23
N GLU A 47 24.17 5.95 -5.56
CA GLU A 47 23.80 4.55 -5.83
C GLU A 47 24.17 4.10 -7.26
N GLY A 48 24.48 5.03 -8.16
CA GLY A 48 24.87 4.76 -9.54
C GLY A 48 23.74 4.19 -10.41
N THR A 49 22.48 4.56 -10.17
CA THR A 49 21.33 3.97 -10.85
C THR A 49 20.20 4.96 -11.14
N THR A 50 19.39 4.65 -12.15
CA THR A 50 18.15 5.36 -12.47
C THR A 50 17.08 5.13 -11.39
N ILE A 51 16.24 6.14 -11.19
CA ILE A 51 15.15 6.18 -10.22
C ILE A 51 13.82 6.35 -10.97
N ALA A 52 12.82 5.54 -10.65
CA ALA A 52 11.46 5.75 -11.17
C ALA A 52 10.72 6.81 -10.34
N ASP A 53 9.72 7.48 -10.92
CA ASP A 53 8.92 8.50 -10.21
C ASP A 53 8.33 7.99 -8.89
N ALA A 54 7.93 6.72 -8.86
CA ALA A 54 7.39 6.10 -7.66
C ALA A 54 8.42 5.88 -6.53
N GLU A 55 9.71 5.95 -6.84
CA GLU A 55 10.84 5.83 -5.90
C GLU A 55 11.36 7.21 -5.42
N VAL A 56 10.71 8.30 -5.84
CA VAL A 56 11.09 9.67 -5.43
C VAL A 56 10.39 10.03 -4.12
N LYS A 57 11.18 10.44 -3.14
CA LYS A 57 10.72 11.03 -1.88
C LYS A 57 11.05 12.52 -1.88
N ARG A 58 10.17 13.35 -1.32
CA ARG A 58 10.45 14.77 -1.10
C ARG A 58 10.77 15.00 0.36
N ILE A 59 11.88 15.69 0.62
CA ILE A 59 12.29 16.05 1.98
C ILE A 59 12.57 17.54 2.06
N THR A 60 12.19 18.16 3.18
CA THR A 60 12.49 19.55 3.45
C THR A 60 13.94 19.70 3.91
N ARG A 61 14.72 20.51 3.20
CA ARG A 61 16.10 20.87 3.57
C ARG A 61 16.28 22.38 3.56
N LYS A 62 17.16 22.85 4.42
CA LYS A 62 17.64 24.24 4.36
C LYS A 62 18.57 24.39 3.17
N THR A 63 18.25 25.36 2.30
CA THR A 63 19.02 25.71 1.10
C THR A 63 19.34 27.21 1.13
N LYS A 64 20.30 27.63 0.30
CA LYS A 64 20.63 29.02 0.09
C LYS A 64 20.13 29.45 -1.29
N LEU A 65 19.29 30.47 -1.33
CA LEU A 65 18.90 31.15 -2.56
C LEU A 65 19.90 32.25 -2.84
N ALA A 66 20.67 32.12 -3.91
CA ALA A 66 21.66 33.10 -4.33
C ALA A 66 21.03 34.13 -5.27
N HIS A 67 21.20 35.40 -4.97
CA HIS A 67 20.83 36.53 -5.83
C HIS A 67 22.05 36.97 -6.62
N ILE A 68 22.02 36.81 -7.94
CA ILE A 68 23.19 36.93 -8.81
C ILE A 68 22.93 38.00 -9.87
N ARG A 69 23.88 38.93 -10.03
CA ARG A 69 23.86 39.94 -11.07
C ARG A 69 24.31 39.41 -12.41
N TRP A 70 23.45 39.51 -13.41
CA TRP A 70 23.74 39.17 -14.78
C TRP A 70 23.75 40.42 -15.65
N THR A 71 24.64 40.49 -16.64
CA THR A 71 24.84 41.66 -17.46
C THR A 71 24.11 41.55 -18.82
N LEU A 72 23.26 42.50 -19.13
CA LEU A 72 22.60 42.68 -20.41
C LEU A 72 23.55 43.21 -21.50
N GLU A 73 23.18 43.09 -22.75
CA GLU A 73 24.00 43.56 -23.89
C GLU A 73 24.32 45.07 -23.87
N ASP A 74 23.47 45.86 -23.24
CA ASP A 74 23.64 47.31 -23.09
C ASP A 74 24.42 47.69 -21.84
N GLY A 75 24.93 46.71 -21.10
CA GLY A 75 25.68 46.93 -19.86
C GLY A 75 24.82 47.08 -18.59
N ASN A 76 23.49 47.14 -18.74
CA ASN A 76 22.59 47.08 -17.58
C ASN A 76 22.62 45.73 -16.90
N GLU A 77 22.16 45.67 -15.66
CA GLU A 77 22.16 44.44 -14.86
C GLU A 77 20.72 43.94 -14.57
N ILE A 78 20.57 42.65 -14.46
CA ILE A 78 19.35 41.95 -13.98
C ILE A 78 19.73 40.98 -12.88
N ILE A 79 18.92 40.91 -11.80
CA ILE A 79 19.15 39.99 -10.71
C ILE A 79 18.37 38.70 -10.97
N ILE A 80 19.05 37.59 -10.94
CA ILE A 80 18.46 36.26 -11.09
C ILE A 80 18.74 35.46 -9.81
N SER A 81 17.68 34.81 -9.29
CA SER A 81 17.76 34.06 -8.04
C SER A 81 17.76 32.57 -8.29
N THR A 82 18.73 31.84 -7.77
CA THR A 82 18.82 30.38 -7.93
C THR A 82 19.31 29.68 -6.66
N THR A 83 18.85 28.47 -6.43
CA THR A 83 19.38 27.56 -5.41
C THR A 83 20.48 26.65 -5.96
N ARG A 84 20.71 26.69 -7.29
CA ARG A 84 21.67 25.83 -8.01
C ARG A 84 22.64 26.65 -8.88
N PRO A 85 23.50 27.48 -8.27
CA PRO A 85 24.44 28.33 -9.01
C PRO A 85 25.47 27.52 -9.83
N GLU A 86 25.74 26.27 -9.48
CA GLU A 86 26.62 25.36 -10.24
C GLU A 86 26.08 25.06 -11.65
N LEU A 87 24.76 25.18 -11.86
CA LEU A 87 24.13 24.93 -13.16
C LEU A 87 24.06 26.16 -14.08
N ILE A 88 24.63 27.30 -13.71
CA ILE A 88 24.73 28.49 -14.60
C ILE A 88 25.37 28.12 -15.94
N CYS A 89 26.36 27.24 -15.91
CA CYS A 89 27.01 26.72 -17.13
C CYS A 89 26.03 26.02 -18.10
N ALA A 90 24.96 25.43 -17.60
CA ALA A 90 23.94 24.73 -18.38
C ALA A 90 22.69 25.58 -18.65
N CYS A 91 22.68 26.87 -18.31
CA CYS A 91 21.55 27.76 -18.59
C CYS A 91 21.32 27.91 -20.10
N GLY A 92 20.12 27.58 -20.57
CA GLY A 92 19.72 27.71 -21.98
C GLY A 92 18.85 28.94 -22.28
N VAL A 93 18.09 29.38 -21.27
CA VAL A 93 17.16 30.52 -21.42
C VAL A 93 16.85 31.12 -20.04
N ILE A 94 16.57 32.41 -20.05
CA ILE A 94 16.02 33.13 -18.91
C ILE A 94 14.54 33.40 -19.20
N LEU A 95 13.68 33.11 -18.23
CA LEU A 95 12.24 33.30 -18.39
C LEU A 95 11.72 34.37 -17.42
N VAL A 96 10.74 35.15 -17.91
CA VAL A 96 9.98 36.13 -17.15
C VAL A 96 8.49 35.91 -17.39
N HIS A 97 7.64 36.28 -16.44
CA HIS A 97 6.20 36.15 -16.64
C HIS A 97 5.69 37.19 -17.67
N PRO A 98 4.80 36.82 -18.62
CA PRO A 98 4.33 37.74 -19.65
C PRO A 98 3.61 38.98 -19.11
N GLU A 99 3.00 38.89 -17.92
CA GLU A 99 2.30 39.99 -17.25
C GLU A 99 3.20 40.82 -16.32
N ASP A 100 4.46 40.41 -16.11
CA ASP A 100 5.37 41.13 -15.25
C ASP A 100 5.92 42.39 -15.92
N SER A 101 5.36 43.54 -15.55
CA SER A 101 5.72 44.82 -16.12
C SER A 101 7.19 45.24 -15.89
N ARG A 102 7.85 44.66 -14.88
CA ARG A 102 9.26 44.96 -14.54
C ARG A 102 10.25 44.55 -15.62
N TYR A 103 9.91 43.50 -16.38
CA TYR A 103 10.80 42.82 -17.33
C TYR A 103 10.29 42.84 -18.80
N ARG A 104 9.16 43.49 -19.05
CA ARG A 104 8.53 43.52 -20.40
C ARG A 104 9.50 43.97 -21.49
N ASP A 105 10.29 45.01 -21.21
CA ASP A 105 11.22 45.62 -22.18
C ASP A 105 12.53 44.79 -22.35
N LEU A 106 12.70 43.72 -21.52
CA LEU A 106 13.84 42.83 -21.62
C LEU A 106 13.53 41.58 -22.48
N ILE A 107 12.27 41.30 -22.81
CA ILE A 107 11.88 40.15 -23.59
C ILE A 107 12.52 40.22 -24.98
N GLY A 108 13.19 39.15 -25.41
CA GLY A 108 13.90 39.02 -26.67
C GLY A 108 15.35 39.49 -26.62
N ARG A 109 15.78 40.14 -25.55
CA ARG A 109 17.19 40.58 -25.37
C ARG A 109 18.07 39.43 -24.90
N ASN A 110 19.37 39.57 -25.04
CA ASN A 110 20.36 38.66 -24.54
C ASN A 110 20.96 39.12 -23.21
N VAL A 111 21.30 38.17 -22.36
CA VAL A 111 22.02 38.37 -21.11
C VAL A 111 23.23 37.45 -21.06
N SER A 112 24.34 37.93 -20.51
CA SER A 112 25.60 37.17 -20.43
C SER A 112 25.64 36.28 -19.19
N LEU A 113 26.11 35.03 -19.35
CA LEU A 113 26.37 34.09 -18.23
C LEU A 113 27.41 34.70 -17.29
N PRO A 114 27.17 34.74 -15.97
CA PRO A 114 28.13 35.28 -15.01
C PRO A 114 29.35 34.37 -14.82
N ILE A 115 29.25 33.08 -15.07
CA ILE A 115 30.37 32.14 -15.12
C ILE A 115 30.57 31.76 -16.57
N LYS A 116 31.73 32.10 -17.14
CA LYS A 116 32.08 31.84 -18.55
C LYS A 116 32.65 30.45 -18.71
N VAL A 117 32.31 29.84 -19.83
CA VAL A 117 32.81 28.53 -20.26
C VAL A 117 33.47 28.68 -21.65
N GLU A 118 34.68 28.19 -21.81
CA GLU A 118 35.40 28.22 -23.10
C GLU A 118 34.64 27.37 -24.15
N GLY A 119 34.63 27.87 -25.39
CA GLY A 119 33.99 27.15 -26.50
C GLY A 119 32.47 27.23 -26.57
N ARG A 120 31.81 27.92 -25.62
CA ARG A 120 30.37 28.12 -25.61
C ARG A 120 30.01 29.62 -25.70
N SER A 121 28.84 29.93 -26.31
CA SER A 121 28.26 31.27 -26.23
C SER A 121 27.93 31.59 -24.77
N ASP A 122 28.41 32.73 -24.29
CA ASP A 122 28.08 33.25 -22.96
C ASP A 122 26.74 34.01 -22.95
N LYS A 123 26.00 34.06 -24.06
CA LYS A 123 24.74 34.79 -24.19
C LYS A 123 23.55 33.87 -24.27
N VAL A 124 22.56 34.12 -23.42
CA VAL A 124 21.27 33.45 -23.41
C VAL A 124 20.13 34.46 -23.57
N LYS A 125 19.02 34.05 -24.19
CA LYS A 125 17.87 34.95 -24.43
C LYS A 125 16.97 35.04 -23.21
N ILE A 126 16.33 36.18 -23.06
CA ILE A 126 15.21 36.39 -22.15
C ILE A 126 13.91 36.19 -22.91
N LEU A 127 13.09 35.23 -22.51
CA LEU A 127 11.78 34.96 -23.11
C LEU A 127 10.67 35.08 -22.06
N SER A 128 9.43 35.22 -22.54
CA SER A 128 8.26 35.19 -21.64
C SER A 128 7.67 33.79 -21.55
N HIS A 129 7.31 33.35 -20.35
CA HIS A 129 6.64 32.06 -20.14
C HIS A 129 5.69 32.11 -18.93
N PRO A 130 4.46 31.56 -19.02
CA PRO A 130 3.46 31.64 -17.96
C PRO A 130 3.81 30.80 -16.71
N SER A 131 4.75 29.86 -16.80
CA SER A 131 5.18 29.06 -15.65
C SER A 131 5.99 29.82 -14.60
N VAL A 132 6.46 31.03 -14.92
CA VAL A 132 7.26 31.85 -14.01
C VAL A 132 6.39 32.43 -12.90
N LYS A 133 6.81 32.29 -11.64
CA LYS A 133 6.16 32.92 -10.48
C LYS A 133 6.74 34.30 -10.23
N MET A 134 5.92 35.35 -10.42
CA MET A 134 6.35 36.75 -10.29
C MET A 134 6.82 37.16 -8.90
N ASP A 135 6.36 36.47 -7.86
CA ASP A 135 6.63 36.70 -6.45
C ASP A 135 7.73 35.80 -5.87
N PHE A 136 8.34 34.94 -6.70
CA PHE A 136 9.44 34.07 -6.26
C PHE A 136 10.80 34.68 -6.58
N GLY A 137 11.63 34.92 -5.58
CA GLY A 137 12.95 35.53 -5.73
C GLY A 137 12.87 36.89 -6.43
N SER A 138 13.60 37.05 -7.54
CA SER A 138 13.51 38.23 -8.39
C SER A 138 12.30 38.26 -9.35
N GLY A 139 11.55 37.13 -9.49
CA GLY A 139 10.55 36.96 -10.54
C GLY A 139 11.14 36.59 -11.89
N VAL A 140 12.43 36.25 -11.93
CA VAL A 140 13.18 35.84 -13.12
C VAL A 140 13.67 34.40 -12.92
N LEU A 141 13.31 33.51 -13.83
CA LEU A 141 13.66 32.10 -13.76
C LEU A 141 14.84 31.77 -14.69
N MET A 142 15.91 31.22 -14.13
CA MET A 142 16.98 30.59 -14.86
C MET A 142 16.60 29.15 -15.19
N VAL A 143 16.50 28.81 -16.46
CA VAL A 143 16.18 27.46 -16.93
C VAL A 143 17.44 26.78 -17.42
N CYS A 144 17.83 25.71 -16.75
CA CYS A 144 19.05 24.97 -17.03
C CYS A 144 18.75 23.63 -17.71
N SER A 145 19.61 23.21 -18.60
CA SER A 145 19.55 21.87 -19.16
C SER A 145 19.63 20.83 -18.02
N TYR A 146 18.60 20.01 -17.88
CA TYR A 146 18.53 18.96 -16.86
C TYR A 146 18.63 19.46 -15.40
N GLY A 147 18.20 20.70 -15.13
CA GLY A 147 18.16 21.27 -13.79
C GLY A 147 17.09 20.63 -12.90
N ASP A 148 15.89 20.54 -13.42
CA ASP A 148 14.75 19.79 -12.85
C ASP A 148 13.79 19.32 -13.98
N GLN A 149 12.67 18.66 -13.61
CA GLN A 149 11.69 18.18 -14.59
C GLN A 149 11.00 19.32 -15.37
N ASN A 150 10.77 20.46 -14.73
CA ASN A 150 10.18 21.64 -15.40
C ASN A 150 11.17 22.20 -16.42
N ASP A 151 12.44 22.29 -16.06
CA ASP A 151 13.51 22.71 -16.95
C ASP A 151 13.59 21.83 -18.22
N VAL A 152 13.52 20.49 -18.04
CA VAL A 152 13.47 19.52 -19.15
C VAL A 152 12.26 19.78 -20.05
N SER A 153 11.10 20.07 -19.47
CA SER A 153 9.87 20.35 -20.23
C SER A 153 9.99 21.63 -21.03
N VAL A 154 10.53 22.71 -20.45
CA VAL A 154 10.76 23.99 -21.11
C VAL A 154 11.80 23.84 -22.24
N PHE A 155 12.91 23.10 -22.02
CA PHE A 155 13.89 22.85 -23.08
C PHE A 155 13.28 22.15 -24.28
N ARG A 156 12.38 21.17 -24.03
CA ARG A 156 11.66 20.45 -25.10
C ARG A 156 10.67 21.37 -25.83
N GLU A 157 9.88 22.15 -25.10
CA GLU A 157 8.89 23.08 -25.66
C GLU A 157 9.55 24.14 -26.55
N LEU A 158 10.64 24.73 -26.05
CA LEU A 158 11.38 25.79 -26.77
C LEU A 158 12.40 25.20 -27.78
N LYS A 159 12.50 23.88 -27.91
CA LYS A 159 13.45 23.19 -28.80
C LYS A 159 14.90 23.64 -28.58
N LEU A 160 15.30 23.85 -27.32
CA LEU A 160 16.65 24.23 -26.98
C LEU A 160 17.56 23.01 -27.02
N GLU A 161 18.84 23.24 -27.41
CA GLU A 161 19.85 22.20 -27.34
C GLU A 161 20.32 21.98 -25.89
N PRO A 162 20.22 20.74 -25.36
CA PRO A 162 20.57 20.51 -23.97
C PRO A 162 22.07 20.29 -23.78
N PHE A 163 22.56 20.63 -22.59
CA PHE A 163 23.95 20.43 -22.15
C PHE A 163 23.98 19.52 -20.92
N GLN A 164 24.77 18.46 -20.97
CA GLN A 164 24.94 17.55 -19.82
C GLN A 164 26.01 18.12 -18.88
N ALA A 165 25.59 18.80 -17.82
CA ALA A 165 26.50 19.46 -16.86
C ALA A 165 26.99 18.51 -15.75
N ILE A 166 26.33 17.40 -15.52
CA ILE A 166 26.61 16.44 -14.45
C ILE A 166 26.77 15.05 -15.06
N ASP A 167 27.83 14.34 -14.68
CA ASP A 167 28.11 12.97 -15.11
C ASP A 167 27.45 11.89 -14.22
N LEU A 168 27.74 10.60 -14.51
CA LEU A 168 27.19 9.48 -13.75
C LEU A 168 27.71 9.37 -12.31
N GLU A 169 28.87 9.93 -12.03
CA GLU A 169 29.49 9.96 -10.72
C GLU A 169 29.07 11.18 -9.89
N GLY A 170 28.16 12.02 -10.43
CA GLY A 170 27.70 13.26 -9.76
C GLY A 170 28.74 14.38 -9.78
N ARG A 171 29.64 14.36 -10.76
CA ARG A 171 30.65 15.41 -10.96
C ARG A 171 30.24 16.32 -12.11
N MET A 172 30.72 17.55 -12.04
CA MET A 172 30.53 18.51 -13.11
C MET A 172 31.39 18.10 -14.32
N THR A 173 30.79 18.13 -15.51
CA THR A 173 31.46 17.82 -16.77
C THR A 173 32.31 19.01 -17.28
N GLU A 174 32.99 18.84 -18.42
CA GLU A 174 33.72 19.90 -19.13
C GLU A 174 32.85 21.13 -19.46
N VAL A 175 31.54 20.95 -19.63
CA VAL A 175 30.57 22.04 -19.86
C VAL A 175 30.54 23.03 -18.69
N ALA A 176 30.97 22.63 -17.50
CA ALA A 176 30.98 23.48 -16.31
C ALA A 176 32.23 24.37 -16.21
N GLY A 177 33.19 24.25 -17.10
CA GLY A 177 34.41 25.07 -17.13
C GLY A 177 35.20 25.05 -15.83
N PRO A 178 35.25 26.18 -15.08
CA PRO A 178 36.05 26.24 -13.85
C PRO A 178 35.57 25.28 -12.74
N LEU A 179 34.40 24.68 -12.88
CA LEU A 179 33.83 23.73 -11.92
C LEU A 179 34.01 22.26 -12.34
N GLU A 180 34.65 21.98 -13.49
CA GLU A 180 34.86 20.64 -14.01
C GLU A 180 35.48 19.68 -12.99
N GLY A 181 34.99 18.43 -12.94
CA GLY A 181 35.45 17.37 -12.05
C GLY A 181 35.02 17.49 -10.58
N MET A 182 34.44 18.61 -10.15
CA MET A 182 33.95 18.79 -8.79
C MET A 182 32.65 18.03 -8.57
N LEU A 183 32.44 17.50 -7.37
CA LEU A 183 31.12 17.02 -6.98
C LEU A 183 30.09 18.17 -6.93
N VAL A 184 28.83 17.90 -7.26
CA VAL A 184 27.76 18.92 -7.37
C VAL A 184 27.70 19.85 -6.15
N LEU A 185 27.83 19.32 -4.93
CA LEU A 185 27.78 20.16 -3.71
C LEU A 185 29.02 21.04 -3.56
N ASP A 186 30.20 20.55 -3.91
CA ASP A 186 31.44 21.32 -3.88
C ASP A 186 31.45 22.38 -4.99
N ALA A 187 30.96 22.01 -6.18
CA ALA A 187 30.79 22.92 -7.30
C ALA A 187 29.84 24.09 -6.98
N ARG A 188 28.78 23.80 -6.22
CA ARG A 188 27.84 24.84 -5.75
C ARG A 188 28.55 25.87 -4.86
N LEU A 189 29.37 25.43 -3.94
CA LEU A 189 30.15 26.31 -3.09
C LEU A 189 31.18 27.10 -3.90
N ALA A 190 31.92 26.42 -4.77
CA ALA A 190 32.91 27.07 -5.63
C ALA A 190 32.28 28.11 -6.58
N ALA A 191 31.09 27.82 -7.13
CA ALA A 191 30.33 28.78 -7.95
C ALA A 191 30.00 30.07 -7.15
N LEU A 192 29.57 29.94 -5.89
CA LEU A 192 29.31 31.07 -5.03
C LEU A 192 30.59 31.89 -4.73
N ASP A 193 31.72 31.21 -4.52
CA ASP A 193 33.02 31.89 -4.28
C ASP A 193 33.47 32.64 -5.53
N ILE A 194 33.34 32.06 -6.73
CA ILE A 194 33.66 32.75 -8.00
C ILE A 194 32.76 33.97 -8.17
N LEU A 195 31.44 33.82 -7.99
CA LEU A 195 30.51 34.94 -8.13
C LEU A 195 30.72 36.05 -7.12
N SER A 196 31.14 35.70 -5.91
CA SER A 196 31.49 36.66 -4.87
C SER A 196 32.79 37.43 -5.20
N ALA A 197 33.82 36.72 -5.66
CA ALA A 197 35.08 37.32 -6.08
C ALA A 197 34.91 38.29 -7.25
N ASP A 198 34.03 37.96 -8.20
CA ASP A 198 33.68 38.82 -9.35
C ASP A 198 32.72 39.96 -8.98
N GLY A 199 32.30 40.08 -7.71
CA GLY A 199 31.34 41.09 -7.26
C GLY A 199 29.92 40.89 -7.81
N ARG A 200 29.57 39.70 -8.32
CA ARG A 200 28.27 39.39 -8.92
C ARG A 200 27.26 38.82 -7.94
N LEU A 201 27.70 38.33 -6.78
CA LEU A 201 26.84 37.84 -5.73
C LEU A 201 26.24 39.00 -4.94
N GLU A 202 24.96 39.29 -5.11
CA GLU A 202 24.24 40.36 -4.41
C GLU A 202 23.89 39.97 -2.98
N GLY A 203 23.50 38.71 -2.77
CA GLY A 203 23.14 38.21 -1.45
C GLY A 203 22.77 36.72 -1.44
N LEU A 204 22.67 36.19 -0.21
CA LEU A 204 22.26 34.83 0.08
C LEU A 204 21.10 34.84 1.08
N GLU A 205 20.00 34.22 0.72
CA GLU A 205 18.84 34.06 1.58
C GLU A 205 18.73 32.58 2.02
N GLU A 206 18.66 32.31 3.31
CA GLU A 206 18.35 30.96 3.81
C GLU A 206 16.87 30.68 3.68
N ARG A 207 16.52 29.52 3.12
CA ARG A 207 15.15 29.09 3.03
C ARG A 207 15.02 27.59 3.17
N GLU A 208 13.83 27.13 3.56
CA GLU A 208 13.46 25.73 3.51
C GLU A 208 12.88 25.42 2.14
N GLN A 209 13.36 24.34 1.53
CA GLN A 209 12.91 23.88 0.23
C GLN A 209 12.69 22.35 0.26
N GLU A 210 11.61 21.91 -0.37
CA GLU A 210 11.42 20.50 -0.67
C GLU A 210 12.31 20.10 -1.85
N ILE A 211 13.19 19.14 -1.62
CA ILE A 211 14.06 18.57 -2.65
C ILE A 211 13.71 17.12 -2.92
N PRO A 212 13.74 16.67 -4.18
CA PRO A 212 13.58 15.26 -4.52
C PRO A 212 14.84 14.48 -4.11
N VAL A 213 14.61 13.33 -3.47
CA VAL A 213 15.67 12.39 -3.07
C VAL A 213 15.24 10.96 -3.39
N SER A 214 16.20 10.06 -3.55
CA SER A 214 15.91 8.63 -3.70
C SER A 214 15.29 8.09 -2.39
N GLU A 215 14.27 7.23 -2.51
CA GLU A 215 13.55 6.69 -1.34
C GLU A 215 14.49 5.89 -0.41
N ARG A 216 15.45 5.16 -0.99
CA ARG A 216 16.33 4.26 -0.23
C ARG A 216 17.48 4.97 0.45
N GLY A 217 18.25 5.76 -0.32
CA GLY A 217 19.47 6.40 0.16
C GLY A 217 19.24 7.81 0.74
N GLU A 218 18.08 8.43 0.47
CA GLU A 218 17.81 9.85 0.71
C GLU A 218 18.86 10.78 0.06
N ASN A 219 19.52 10.27 -1.02
CA ASN A 219 20.49 11.02 -1.80
C ASN A 219 19.76 11.99 -2.73
N PRO A 220 20.32 13.17 -2.99
CA PRO A 220 19.82 14.07 -4.02
C PRO A 220 19.77 13.38 -5.39
N ILE A 221 18.68 13.61 -6.10
CA ILE A 221 18.48 13.08 -7.45
C ILE A 221 18.94 14.15 -8.45
N GLU A 222 19.71 13.72 -9.46
CA GLU A 222 20.09 14.51 -10.61
C GLU A 222 19.35 14.03 -11.86
N ILE A 223 19.28 14.85 -12.91
CA ILE A 223 18.72 14.44 -14.21
C ILE A 223 19.86 14.22 -15.19
N ILE A 224 19.94 13.01 -15.70
CA ILE A 224 21.03 12.58 -16.60
C ILE A 224 20.47 11.95 -17.87
N LEU A 225 21.04 12.29 -19.01
CA LEU A 225 20.69 11.71 -20.29
C LEU A 225 21.25 10.29 -20.38
N LEU A 226 20.37 9.30 -20.36
CA LEU A 226 20.73 7.89 -20.35
C LEU A 226 19.89 7.07 -21.31
N LYS A 227 20.53 6.06 -21.91
CA LYS A 227 19.86 5.05 -22.71
C LYS A 227 19.33 3.95 -21.81
N GLU A 228 18.01 3.88 -21.65
CA GLU A 228 17.33 2.98 -20.74
C GLU A 228 16.18 2.25 -21.42
N TRP A 229 15.69 1.19 -20.78
CA TRP A 229 14.50 0.47 -21.17
C TRP A 229 13.27 1.06 -20.45
N TYR A 230 12.20 1.29 -21.21
CA TYR A 230 10.97 1.91 -20.71
C TYR A 230 9.75 1.06 -21.04
N VAL A 231 8.81 0.95 -20.10
CA VAL A 231 7.44 0.56 -20.41
C VAL A 231 6.65 1.83 -20.71
N LYS A 232 5.96 1.85 -21.85
CA LYS A 232 5.09 2.95 -22.21
C LYS A 232 3.92 3.04 -21.23
N GLN A 233 3.68 4.22 -20.72
CA GLN A 233 2.54 4.50 -19.83
C GLN A 233 1.90 5.86 -20.08
N VAL A 234 2.58 6.75 -20.78
CA VAL A 234 2.03 8.04 -21.19
C VAL A 234 1.08 7.83 -22.37
N GLY A 235 -0.13 8.40 -22.27
CA GLY A 235 -1.14 8.34 -23.33
C GLY A 235 -2.10 7.15 -23.26
N ILE A 236 -1.98 6.28 -22.25
CA ILE A 236 -2.92 5.17 -22.06
C ILE A 236 -3.79 5.32 -20.79
N GLN A 237 -3.75 6.50 -20.15
CA GLN A 237 -4.44 6.77 -18.89
C GLN A 237 -5.95 6.50 -19.00
N ASP A 238 -6.62 7.01 -20.03
CA ASP A 238 -8.05 6.77 -20.26
C ASP A 238 -8.39 5.27 -20.34
N ARG A 239 -7.48 4.49 -20.95
CA ARG A 239 -7.67 3.04 -21.04
C ARG A 239 -7.51 2.36 -19.69
N LEU A 240 -6.52 2.78 -18.89
CA LEU A 240 -6.32 2.27 -17.54
C LEU A 240 -7.50 2.62 -16.62
N GLU A 241 -8.10 3.80 -16.77
CA GLU A 241 -9.30 4.19 -16.03
C GLU A 241 -10.48 3.27 -16.37
N GLN A 242 -10.73 3.02 -17.65
CA GLN A 242 -11.79 2.10 -18.10
C GLN A 242 -11.60 0.67 -17.54
N LEU A 243 -10.36 0.20 -17.43
CA LEU A 243 -10.07 -1.09 -16.80
C LEU A 243 -10.23 -1.03 -15.29
N THR A 244 -9.87 0.08 -14.66
CA THR A 244 -10.05 0.32 -13.21
C THR A 244 -11.53 0.32 -12.83
N ASP A 245 -12.43 0.80 -13.69
CA ASP A 245 -13.88 0.78 -13.48
C ASP A 245 -14.47 -0.64 -13.43
N GLN A 246 -13.76 -1.62 -13.97
CA GLN A 246 -14.16 -3.03 -13.94
C GLN A 246 -13.70 -3.74 -12.65
N ILE A 247 -12.94 -3.06 -11.79
CA ILE A 247 -12.36 -3.61 -10.56
C ILE A 247 -13.19 -3.15 -9.36
N SER A 248 -13.55 -4.09 -8.48
CA SER A 248 -14.16 -3.76 -7.19
C SER A 248 -13.09 -3.39 -6.17
N PHE A 249 -13.16 -2.19 -5.61
CA PHE A 249 -12.23 -1.70 -4.59
C PHE A 249 -12.81 -1.86 -3.19
N ILE A 250 -12.00 -2.34 -2.25
CA ILE A 250 -12.34 -2.53 -0.85
C ILE A 250 -11.34 -1.79 0.03
N PRO A 251 -11.71 -0.67 0.67
CA PRO A 251 -12.96 0.08 0.47
C PRO A 251 -12.98 0.88 -0.84
N GLU A 252 -14.15 1.15 -1.37
CA GLU A 252 -14.33 1.86 -2.66
C GLU A 252 -13.60 3.21 -2.70
N ARG A 253 -13.59 3.97 -1.59
CA ARG A 253 -12.90 5.26 -1.50
C ARG A 253 -11.41 5.21 -1.85
N ASN A 254 -10.75 4.07 -1.67
CA ASN A 254 -9.31 3.92 -1.94
C ASN A 254 -9.00 3.77 -3.44
N LYS A 255 -10.01 3.63 -4.30
CA LYS A 255 -9.86 3.73 -5.76
C LYS A 255 -9.26 5.08 -6.16
N GLN A 256 -9.63 6.15 -5.47
CA GLN A 256 -9.13 7.49 -5.75
C GLN A 256 -7.60 7.60 -5.68
N LEU A 257 -6.95 6.83 -4.79
CA LEU A 257 -5.48 6.79 -4.71
C LEU A 257 -4.81 6.35 -6.02
N LEU A 258 -5.45 5.43 -6.75
CA LEU A 258 -4.95 4.96 -8.05
C LEU A 258 -5.25 5.98 -9.15
N LEU A 259 -6.45 6.57 -9.15
CA LEU A 259 -6.83 7.59 -10.13
C LEU A 259 -5.94 8.83 -10.03
N ASP A 260 -5.74 9.35 -8.80
CA ASP A 260 -4.84 10.49 -8.55
C ASP A 260 -3.40 10.20 -9.02
N TRP A 261 -2.93 8.96 -8.89
CA TRP A 261 -1.63 8.58 -9.40
C TRP A 261 -1.58 8.58 -10.93
N MET A 262 -2.58 8.00 -11.59
CA MET A 262 -2.64 7.93 -13.07
C MET A 262 -2.70 9.32 -13.70
N GLU A 263 -3.43 10.25 -13.11
CA GLU A 263 -3.52 11.64 -13.58
C GLU A 263 -2.16 12.36 -13.58
N ASN A 264 -1.29 12.02 -12.63
CA ASN A 264 0.00 12.69 -12.45
C ASN A 264 1.15 12.07 -13.25
N ILE A 265 0.91 11.00 -14.01
CA ILE A 265 1.94 10.33 -14.82
C ILE A 265 2.28 11.18 -16.04
N SER A 266 3.55 11.58 -16.12
CA SER A 266 4.07 12.44 -17.20
C SER A 266 5.22 11.84 -18.01
N ILE A 267 5.81 10.73 -17.55
CA ILE A 267 6.92 10.05 -18.23
C ILE A 267 6.66 8.55 -18.30
N ASP A 268 7.28 7.86 -19.26
CA ASP A 268 7.26 6.40 -19.32
C ASP A 268 8.08 5.80 -18.19
N TRP A 269 7.72 4.59 -17.76
CA TRP A 269 8.36 3.91 -16.64
C TRP A 269 9.74 3.37 -17.04
N PRO A 270 10.86 3.89 -16.48
CA PRO A 270 12.19 3.34 -16.70
C PRO A 270 12.35 2.04 -15.89
N ILE A 271 12.52 0.92 -16.59
CA ILE A 271 12.55 -0.42 -15.97
C ILE A 271 13.96 -1.00 -15.84
N SER A 272 15.00 -0.35 -16.34
CA SER A 272 16.38 -0.80 -16.24
C SER A 272 17.10 -0.15 -15.04
N ARG A 273 17.93 -0.95 -14.37
CA ARG A 273 18.73 -0.55 -13.22
C ARG A 273 20.17 -1.04 -13.36
N ARG A 274 21.13 -0.28 -12.89
CA ARG A 274 22.54 -0.63 -12.80
C ARG A 274 22.84 -1.20 -11.41
N ARG A 275 22.47 -2.46 -11.20
CA ARG A 275 22.67 -3.17 -9.93
C ARG A 275 23.21 -4.57 -10.19
N TRP A 276 23.97 -5.10 -9.23
CA TRP A 276 24.57 -6.42 -9.33
C TRP A 276 23.59 -7.57 -9.16
N TYR A 277 22.47 -7.34 -8.51
CA TYR A 277 21.53 -8.39 -8.16
C TYR A 277 20.09 -7.94 -8.45
N HIS A 278 19.51 -8.59 -9.38
CA HIS A 278 18.10 -8.63 -9.71
C HIS A 278 17.84 -9.55 -10.91
N THR A 279 16.58 -9.63 -11.40
CA THR A 279 16.28 -10.32 -12.66
C THR A 279 16.88 -9.54 -13.82
N GLU A 280 17.66 -10.20 -14.64
CA GLU A 280 18.40 -9.64 -15.76
C GLU A 280 17.46 -9.35 -16.94
N ILE A 281 17.78 -8.30 -17.70
CA ILE A 281 17.08 -7.97 -18.95
C ILE A 281 17.53 -8.96 -20.02
N PRO A 282 16.64 -9.77 -20.61
CA PRO A 282 16.99 -10.92 -21.44
C PRO A 282 17.33 -10.53 -22.90
N ILE A 283 18.32 -9.68 -23.08
CA ILE A 283 18.70 -9.15 -24.40
C ILE A 283 20.17 -9.37 -24.67
N TRP A 284 20.48 -9.79 -25.88
CA TRP A 284 21.80 -9.67 -26.50
C TRP A 284 21.72 -8.78 -27.73
N TYR A 285 22.76 -8.01 -27.95
CA TYR A 285 22.92 -7.13 -29.12
C TYR A 285 23.82 -7.81 -30.14
N THR A 286 23.49 -7.68 -31.43
CA THR A 286 24.41 -8.04 -32.54
C THR A 286 25.49 -6.98 -32.67
N ASP A 287 26.60 -7.33 -33.35
CA ASP A 287 27.75 -6.41 -33.54
C ASP A 287 27.40 -5.10 -34.23
N ASP A 288 26.40 -5.11 -35.11
CA ASP A 288 25.89 -3.92 -35.78
C ASP A 288 24.76 -3.19 -35.02
N HIS A 289 24.38 -3.74 -33.85
CA HIS A 289 23.31 -3.23 -33.00
C HIS A 289 21.94 -3.08 -33.68
N LYS A 290 21.69 -3.75 -34.82
CA LYS A 290 20.41 -3.69 -35.54
C LYS A 290 19.39 -4.72 -35.05
N VAL A 291 19.88 -5.83 -34.53
CA VAL A 291 19.04 -6.94 -34.08
C VAL A 291 19.19 -7.14 -32.58
N LEU A 292 18.07 -7.30 -31.90
CA LEU A 292 17.99 -7.74 -30.52
C LEU A 292 17.74 -9.25 -30.51
N ILE A 293 18.56 -9.98 -29.80
CA ILE A 293 18.37 -11.42 -29.61
C ILE A 293 17.67 -11.63 -28.27
N VAL A 294 16.61 -12.41 -28.29
CA VAL A 294 15.80 -12.75 -27.11
C VAL A 294 15.71 -14.26 -26.92
N PRO A 295 15.61 -14.76 -25.67
CA PRO A 295 15.53 -16.19 -25.38
C PRO A 295 14.15 -16.76 -25.77
N PRO A 296 14.03 -18.08 -25.89
CA PRO A 296 12.74 -18.73 -26.02
C PRO A 296 11.90 -18.53 -24.76
N LYS A 297 10.57 -18.43 -24.93
CA LYS A 297 9.61 -18.21 -23.82
C LYS A 297 9.75 -19.29 -22.74
N GLY A 298 9.84 -18.85 -21.49
CA GLY A 298 10.00 -19.72 -20.33
C GLY A 298 11.44 -20.09 -19.98
N ALA A 299 12.42 -19.64 -20.75
CA ALA A 299 13.84 -19.75 -20.37
C ALA A 299 14.23 -18.61 -19.42
N TYR A 300 15.03 -18.93 -18.39
CA TYR A 300 15.72 -17.94 -17.57
C TYR A 300 17.16 -17.80 -18.06
N VAL A 301 17.59 -16.59 -18.34
CA VAL A 301 18.90 -16.30 -18.92
C VAL A 301 19.57 -15.12 -18.21
N ARG A 302 20.92 -15.12 -18.28
CA ARG A 302 21.78 -14.04 -17.76
C ARG A 302 22.71 -13.53 -18.86
N PRO A 303 22.23 -12.60 -19.72
CA PRO A 303 22.95 -12.18 -20.93
C PRO A 303 24.37 -11.67 -20.70
N TRP A 304 24.60 -11.02 -19.56
CA TRP A 304 25.94 -10.48 -19.22
C TRP A 304 27.05 -11.54 -19.04
N CYS A 305 26.68 -12.81 -18.85
CA CYS A 305 27.64 -13.86 -18.57
C CYS A 305 27.47 -15.16 -19.40
N GLU A 306 26.46 -15.21 -20.28
CA GLU A 306 26.19 -16.40 -21.09
C GLU A 306 25.76 -16.03 -22.52
N ASP A 307 26.01 -16.90 -23.46
CA ASP A 307 25.55 -16.75 -24.84
C ASP A 307 24.07 -17.05 -25.00
N PRO A 308 23.40 -16.56 -26.05
CA PRO A 308 22.00 -16.87 -26.32
C PRO A 308 21.76 -18.38 -26.40
N PRO A 309 20.79 -18.93 -25.65
CA PRO A 309 20.50 -20.36 -25.68
C PRO A 309 19.88 -20.77 -27.02
N LYS A 310 19.92 -22.08 -27.30
CA LYS A 310 19.27 -22.65 -28.47
C LYS A 310 17.78 -22.33 -28.49
N GLY A 311 17.27 -21.92 -29.65
CA GLY A 311 15.90 -21.48 -29.82
C GLY A 311 15.67 -20.01 -29.55
N SER A 312 16.73 -19.24 -29.28
CA SER A 312 16.67 -17.78 -29.29
C SER A 312 16.35 -17.26 -30.69
N PHE A 313 15.76 -16.08 -30.78
CA PHE A 313 15.37 -15.50 -32.05
C PHE A 313 15.69 -14.00 -32.10
N GLY A 314 15.84 -13.49 -33.30
CA GLY A 314 16.11 -12.08 -33.54
C GLY A 314 14.84 -11.25 -33.69
N ILE A 315 14.90 -10.03 -33.17
CA ILE A 315 13.90 -8.98 -33.36
C ILE A 315 14.60 -7.78 -33.97
N ASP A 316 14.07 -7.23 -35.06
CA ASP A 316 14.57 -5.96 -35.57
C ASP A 316 14.39 -4.84 -34.55
N ARG A 317 15.46 -4.09 -34.28
CA ARG A 317 15.48 -3.12 -33.18
C ARG A 317 14.56 -1.92 -33.43
N GLU A 318 14.33 -1.56 -34.69
CA GLU A 318 13.51 -0.40 -35.08
C GLU A 318 12.05 -0.79 -35.31
N THR A 319 11.84 -1.81 -36.14
CA THR A 319 10.48 -2.22 -36.56
C THR A 319 9.78 -3.14 -35.56
N ARG A 320 10.54 -3.80 -34.68
CA ARG A 320 10.08 -4.86 -33.76
C ARG A 320 9.58 -6.12 -34.44
N GLU A 321 9.86 -6.29 -35.73
CA GLU A 321 9.52 -7.51 -36.46
C GLU A 321 10.41 -8.68 -36.02
N ILE A 322 9.80 -9.85 -35.91
CA ILE A 322 10.51 -11.11 -35.62
C ILE A 322 11.20 -11.56 -36.89
N LEU A 323 12.53 -11.64 -36.84
CA LEU A 323 13.36 -12.00 -37.98
C LEU A 323 13.58 -13.51 -38.15
N GLY A 324 13.34 -14.29 -37.09
CA GLY A 324 13.52 -15.74 -37.10
C GLY A 324 14.57 -16.26 -36.11
N PRO A 325 14.83 -17.60 -36.14
CA PRO A 325 15.80 -18.23 -35.25
C PRO A 325 17.21 -17.67 -35.41
N ILE A 326 17.97 -17.57 -34.32
CA ILE A 326 19.33 -17.01 -34.30
C ILE A 326 20.24 -17.72 -35.29
N GLU A 327 20.08 -19.03 -35.45
CA GLU A 327 20.86 -19.88 -36.35
C GLU A 327 20.73 -19.48 -37.84
N GLU A 328 19.65 -18.81 -38.22
CA GLU A 328 19.36 -18.39 -39.59
C GLU A 328 19.83 -16.95 -39.88
N LEU A 329 20.17 -16.15 -38.85
CA LEU A 329 20.47 -14.74 -38.99
C LEU A 329 21.96 -14.47 -39.34
N GLY A 330 22.84 -15.48 -39.24
CA GLY A 330 24.23 -15.37 -39.62
C GLY A 330 25.14 -14.59 -38.66
N TYR A 331 24.68 -14.19 -37.53
CA TYR A 331 25.46 -13.53 -36.47
C TYR A 331 26.22 -14.59 -35.63
N THR A 332 27.48 -14.30 -35.26
CA THR A 332 28.31 -15.19 -34.46
C THR A 332 28.84 -14.58 -33.18
N LYS A 333 28.64 -13.28 -33.00
CA LYS A 333 29.05 -12.54 -31.80
C LYS A 333 27.88 -11.78 -31.24
N PHE A 334 27.76 -11.81 -29.92
CA PHE A 334 26.67 -11.18 -29.20
C PHE A 334 27.22 -10.48 -27.95
N THR A 335 26.68 -9.30 -27.65
CA THR A 335 26.98 -8.58 -26.41
C THR A 335 25.74 -8.60 -25.55
N GLY A 336 25.82 -9.20 -24.37
CA GLY A 336 24.70 -9.29 -23.45
C GLY A 336 24.41 -7.95 -22.74
N GLU A 337 23.14 -7.68 -22.47
CA GLU A 337 22.74 -6.55 -21.63
C GLU A 337 23.21 -6.79 -20.17
N GLU A 338 23.84 -5.79 -19.58
CA GLU A 338 24.38 -5.83 -18.22
C GLU A 338 23.40 -5.33 -17.16
N LYS A 339 22.37 -4.57 -17.58
CA LYS A 339 21.36 -4.02 -16.69
C LYS A 339 20.39 -5.09 -16.21
N VAL A 340 19.86 -4.88 -15.04
CA VAL A 340 18.80 -5.69 -14.43
C VAL A 340 17.50 -4.90 -14.39
N PHE A 341 16.39 -5.58 -14.13
CA PHE A 341 15.09 -4.91 -13.99
C PHE A 341 14.98 -4.10 -12.70
N ASP A 342 14.11 -3.11 -12.71
CA ASP A 342 13.47 -2.55 -11.54
C ASP A 342 12.76 -3.65 -10.74
N THR A 343 12.88 -3.61 -9.42
CA THR A 343 12.21 -4.54 -8.50
C THR A 343 10.71 -4.68 -8.77
N TRP A 344 10.06 -3.58 -9.14
CA TRP A 344 8.64 -3.56 -9.43
C TRP A 344 8.29 -4.28 -10.73
N MET A 345 9.24 -4.46 -11.64
CA MET A 345 9.04 -5.29 -12.84
C MET A 345 8.80 -6.75 -12.48
N ASP A 346 9.51 -7.28 -11.50
CA ASP A 346 9.27 -8.63 -10.97
C ASP A 346 7.99 -8.67 -10.13
N SER A 347 7.89 -7.81 -9.12
CA SER A 347 6.80 -7.84 -8.14
C SER A 347 5.41 -7.74 -8.79
N SER A 348 5.27 -6.90 -9.82
CA SER A 348 4.01 -6.69 -10.52
C SER A 348 3.60 -7.83 -11.47
N ASN A 349 4.39 -8.91 -11.56
CA ASN A 349 4.05 -10.12 -12.32
C ASN A 349 3.40 -11.21 -11.46
N SER A 350 3.28 -11.01 -10.14
CA SER A 350 2.80 -12.04 -9.21
C SER A 350 1.43 -12.62 -9.58
N ASN A 351 0.48 -11.78 -10.03
CA ASN A 351 -0.82 -12.26 -10.51
C ASN A 351 -0.71 -13.13 -11.76
N LEU A 352 0.16 -12.77 -12.69
CA LEU A 352 0.38 -13.53 -13.92
C LEU A 352 1.05 -14.88 -13.61
N TYR A 353 2.05 -14.86 -12.71
CA TYR A 353 2.72 -16.08 -12.28
C TYR A 353 1.76 -17.08 -11.61
N VAL A 354 0.99 -16.63 -10.61
CA VAL A 354 0.04 -17.52 -9.90
C VAL A 354 -1.11 -17.98 -10.80
N SER A 355 -1.44 -17.23 -11.84
CA SER A 355 -2.39 -17.62 -12.86
C SER A 355 -1.81 -18.56 -13.92
N GLY A 356 -0.51 -18.88 -13.88
CA GLY A 356 0.14 -19.82 -14.78
C GLY A 356 0.60 -19.24 -16.12
N TYR A 357 0.79 -17.94 -16.23
CA TYR A 357 1.27 -17.31 -17.46
C TYR A 357 2.62 -17.91 -17.90
N GLY A 358 2.67 -18.40 -19.14
CA GLY A 358 3.85 -19.07 -19.67
C GLY A 358 4.18 -20.45 -19.07
N GLN A 359 3.32 -20.98 -18.19
CA GLN A 359 3.47 -22.29 -17.55
C GLN A 359 2.55 -23.31 -18.24
N LYS A 360 3.01 -24.58 -18.34
CA LYS A 360 2.24 -25.62 -19.04
C LYS A 360 1.22 -26.33 -18.15
N ASP A 361 1.43 -26.27 -16.82
CA ASP A 361 0.69 -27.07 -15.86
C ASP A 361 -0.53 -26.34 -15.27
N VAL A 362 -0.73 -25.06 -15.61
CA VAL A 362 -1.83 -24.22 -15.11
C VAL A 362 -2.64 -23.69 -16.28
N ASP A 363 -3.95 -23.84 -16.21
CA ASP A 363 -4.88 -23.28 -17.20
C ASP A 363 -5.05 -21.76 -16.95
N PHE A 364 -4.24 -20.97 -17.63
CA PHE A 364 -4.23 -19.52 -17.51
C PHE A 364 -5.61 -18.90 -17.80
N ALA A 365 -6.32 -19.38 -18.79
CA ALA A 365 -7.62 -18.81 -19.17
C ALA A 365 -8.69 -19.02 -18.07
N ARG A 366 -8.53 -20.05 -17.24
CA ARG A 366 -9.42 -20.31 -16.10
C ARG A 366 -9.07 -19.49 -14.86
N THR A 367 -7.81 -19.18 -14.66
CA THR A 367 -7.27 -18.59 -13.42
C THR A 367 -7.05 -17.08 -13.51
N TYR A 368 -7.02 -16.52 -14.72
CA TYR A 368 -6.87 -15.10 -14.98
C TYR A 368 -8.18 -14.46 -15.47
N PRO A 369 -8.56 -13.26 -15.02
CA PRO A 369 -7.92 -12.45 -13.96
C PRO A 369 -8.10 -13.07 -12.56
N THR A 370 -7.16 -12.80 -11.65
CA THR A 370 -7.23 -13.26 -10.24
C THR A 370 -8.45 -12.67 -9.52
N ASN A 371 -8.99 -13.39 -8.52
CA ASN A 371 -10.21 -12.94 -7.85
C ASN A 371 -9.98 -11.75 -6.93
N LEU A 372 -8.91 -11.80 -6.12
CA LEU A 372 -8.64 -10.79 -5.11
C LEU A 372 -7.15 -10.44 -5.04
N ARG A 373 -6.86 -9.15 -4.97
CA ARG A 373 -5.54 -8.59 -4.73
C ARG A 373 -5.51 -7.85 -3.39
N PRO A 374 -5.06 -8.46 -2.26
CA PRO A 374 -4.86 -7.75 -1.00
C PRO A 374 -3.51 -7.03 -1.01
N GLN A 375 -3.49 -5.77 -0.57
CA GLN A 375 -2.27 -4.97 -0.47
C GLN A 375 -2.43 -3.78 0.49
N GLY A 376 -1.32 -3.14 0.84
CA GLY A 376 -1.29 -1.87 1.54
C GLY A 376 -1.45 -0.67 0.60
N LYS A 377 -1.88 0.46 1.15
CA LYS A 377 -2.06 1.70 0.39
C LYS A 377 -0.74 2.30 -0.11
N GLU A 378 0.38 2.01 0.54
CA GLU A 378 1.70 2.53 0.20
C GLU A 378 2.25 1.99 -1.12
N ILE A 379 1.70 0.88 -1.62
CA ILE A 379 2.13 0.25 -2.88
C ILE A 379 1.10 0.35 -4.01
N VAL A 380 0.12 1.25 -3.88
CA VAL A 380 -0.88 1.52 -4.94
C VAL A 380 -0.20 2.07 -6.21
N ARG A 381 0.75 3.01 -6.04
CA ARG A 381 1.49 3.64 -7.15
C ARG A 381 2.49 2.71 -7.85
N THR A 382 2.85 1.61 -7.20
CA THR A 382 3.85 0.66 -7.67
C THR A 382 3.21 -0.70 -7.99
N TRP A 383 3.00 -1.55 -6.99
CA TRP A 383 2.55 -2.92 -7.21
C TRP A 383 1.19 -3.01 -7.91
N LEU A 384 0.19 -2.23 -7.46
CA LEU A 384 -1.13 -2.22 -8.08
C LEU A 384 -1.09 -1.65 -9.49
N TYR A 385 -0.52 -0.44 -9.61
CA TYR A 385 -0.47 0.29 -10.88
C TYR A 385 0.30 -0.48 -11.95
N TYR A 386 1.52 -0.94 -11.66
CA TYR A 386 2.33 -1.66 -12.65
C TYR A 386 1.77 -3.04 -13.01
N THR A 387 1.01 -3.68 -12.10
CA THR A 387 0.25 -4.89 -12.45
C THR A 387 -0.86 -4.56 -13.45
N LEU A 388 -1.63 -3.51 -13.20
CA LEU A 388 -2.70 -3.06 -14.10
C LEU A 388 -2.14 -2.64 -15.48
N LEU A 389 -1.07 -1.85 -15.50
CA LEU A 389 -0.38 -1.41 -16.72
C LEU A 389 0.04 -2.59 -17.60
N LYS A 390 0.72 -3.58 -17.03
CA LYS A 390 1.15 -4.76 -17.79
C LYS A 390 -0.03 -5.63 -18.23
N SER A 391 -1.05 -5.77 -17.40
CA SER A 391 -2.27 -6.49 -17.77
C SER A 391 -3.01 -5.82 -18.92
N ALA A 392 -3.05 -4.48 -18.93
CA ALA A 392 -3.60 -3.70 -20.04
C ALA A 392 -2.84 -3.94 -21.34
N HIS A 393 -1.51 -3.80 -21.32
CA HIS A 393 -0.67 -4.00 -22.51
C HIS A 393 -0.71 -5.45 -23.04
N LEU A 394 -0.72 -6.44 -22.15
CA LEU A 394 -0.69 -7.85 -22.56
C LEU A 394 -2.04 -8.34 -23.06
N PHE A 395 -3.13 -8.01 -22.38
CA PHE A 395 -4.43 -8.66 -22.53
C PHE A 395 -5.60 -7.72 -22.77
N ASP A 396 -5.40 -6.40 -22.58
CA ASP A 396 -6.47 -5.40 -22.60
C ASP A 396 -7.58 -5.70 -21.56
N GLN A 397 -7.20 -6.23 -20.39
CA GLN A 397 -8.07 -6.64 -19.30
C GLN A 397 -7.48 -6.24 -17.94
N PRO A 398 -8.31 -6.07 -16.89
CA PRO A 398 -7.81 -5.90 -15.55
C PRO A 398 -7.13 -7.20 -15.07
N GLY A 399 -6.05 -7.06 -14.28
CA GLY A 399 -5.29 -8.21 -13.75
C GLY A 399 -6.01 -8.98 -12.64
N PHE A 400 -7.09 -8.40 -12.07
CA PHE A 400 -7.84 -8.93 -10.92
C PHE A 400 -9.26 -8.36 -10.91
N LYS A 401 -10.19 -9.12 -10.27
CA LYS A 401 -11.59 -8.72 -10.14
C LYS A 401 -11.82 -7.75 -9.00
N SER A 402 -11.08 -7.92 -7.91
CA SER A 402 -11.20 -7.11 -6.70
C SER A 402 -9.83 -6.76 -6.12
N VAL A 403 -9.74 -5.59 -5.49
CA VAL A 403 -8.56 -5.12 -4.77
C VAL A 403 -8.95 -4.75 -3.35
N TRP A 404 -8.23 -5.30 -2.38
CA TRP A 404 -8.33 -4.91 -0.99
C TRP A 404 -7.14 -4.03 -0.63
N ILE A 405 -7.39 -2.76 -0.37
CA ILE A 405 -6.35 -1.79 0.01
C ILE A 405 -6.45 -1.50 1.50
N ASP A 406 -5.52 -2.03 2.27
CA ASP A 406 -5.46 -1.82 3.73
C ASP A 406 -4.62 -0.57 4.07
N GLY A 407 -4.85 -0.03 5.29
CA GLY A 407 -4.07 1.08 5.84
C GLY A 407 -2.72 0.64 6.39
N LEU A 408 -1.93 1.62 6.83
CA LEU A 408 -0.63 1.40 7.47
C LEU A 408 -0.79 1.12 8.97
N GLY A 409 0.00 0.16 9.46
CA GLY A 409 0.22 -0.01 10.89
C GLY A 409 1.15 1.11 11.40
N MET A 410 0.62 1.94 12.29
CA MET A 410 1.34 3.05 12.92
C MET A 410 1.77 2.66 14.34
N ASP A 411 2.79 3.33 14.86
CA ASP A 411 3.14 3.17 16.27
C ASP A 411 2.03 3.74 17.19
N PRO A 412 2.10 3.56 18.52
CA PRO A 412 1.06 4.05 19.43
C PRO A 412 0.78 5.55 19.35
N TRP A 413 1.68 6.33 18.79
CA TRP A 413 1.54 7.79 18.64
C TRP A 413 1.17 8.24 17.22
N GLY A 414 0.86 7.29 16.32
CA GLY A 414 0.41 7.60 14.97
C GLY A 414 1.54 7.89 13.98
N ARG A 415 2.77 7.45 14.24
CA ARG A 415 3.89 7.59 13.30
C ARG A 415 4.09 6.29 12.52
N LYS A 416 4.45 6.40 11.24
CA LYS A 416 4.82 5.24 10.42
C LYS A 416 5.96 4.47 11.10
N MET A 417 5.80 3.17 11.24
CA MET A 417 6.83 2.30 11.81
C MET A 417 7.96 2.09 10.80
N SER A 418 9.20 2.25 11.24
CA SER A 418 10.39 1.92 10.45
C SER A 418 11.54 1.41 11.31
N LYS A 419 12.40 0.59 10.70
CA LYS A 419 13.62 0.09 11.38
C LYS A 419 14.58 1.21 11.74
N SER A 420 14.73 2.21 10.87
CA SER A 420 15.63 3.37 11.08
C SER A 420 15.19 4.25 12.25
N TRP A 421 13.88 4.34 12.51
CA TRP A 421 13.34 5.11 13.63
C TRP A 421 13.31 4.32 14.94
N GLY A 422 13.44 2.99 14.87
CA GLY A 422 13.40 2.11 16.05
C GLY A 422 12.05 2.14 16.78
N ASN A 423 10.95 2.37 16.06
CA ASN A 423 9.60 2.44 16.59
C ASN A 423 8.72 1.26 16.11
N GLY A 424 9.33 0.23 15.52
CA GLY A 424 8.63 -0.95 15.05
C GLY A 424 8.22 -1.88 16.19
N ILE A 425 7.03 -2.48 16.06
CA ILE A 425 6.53 -3.54 16.93
C ILE A 425 6.62 -4.84 16.15
N ASP A 426 7.46 -5.75 16.62
CA ASP A 426 7.70 -7.02 15.96
C ASP A 426 6.48 -7.94 16.08
N ALA A 427 5.97 -8.40 14.94
CA ALA A 427 4.78 -9.24 14.87
C ALA A 427 4.98 -10.61 15.54
N ASP A 428 6.15 -11.21 15.41
CA ASP A 428 6.43 -12.53 16.01
C ASP A 428 6.38 -12.46 17.54
N SER A 429 6.93 -11.40 18.11
CA SER A 429 6.85 -11.14 19.56
C SER A 429 5.41 -10.95 20.03
N VAL A 430 4.54 -10.30 19.24
CA VAL A 430 3.12 -10.14 19.54
C VAL A 430 2.41 -11.50 19.50
N LEU A 431 2.61 -12.26 18.44
CA LEU A 431 1.94 -13.55 18.22
C LEU A 431 2.34 -14.60 19.29
N ASN A 432 3.58 -14.56 19.74
CA ASN A 432 4.12 -15.49 20.75
C ASN A 432 3.90 -15.01 22.20
N CYS A 433 3.40 -13.81 22.42
CA CYS A 433 3.11 -13.27 23.74
C CYS A 433 1.99 -14.08 24.42
N GLY A 434 2.26 -14.59 25.61
CA GLY A 434 1.36 -15.46 26.35
C GLY A 434 1.53 -16.96 26.07
N VAL A 435 2.21 -17.34 25.01
CA VAL A 435 2.51 -18.74 24.68
C VAL A 435 3.59 -19.24 25.64
N SER A 436 3.30 -20.35 26.36
CA SER A 436 4.23 -20.95 27.33
C SER A 436 4.76 -19.96 28.39
N GLY A 437 3.94 -18.97 28.77
CA GLY A 437 4.31 -17.97 29.79
C GLY A 437 5.27 -16.86 29.27
N ARG A 438 5.53 -16.77 28.00
CA ARG A 438 6.34 -15.69 27.43
C ARG A 438 5.63 -14.35 27.58
N THR A 439 6.36 -13.32 28.04
CA THR A 439 5.88 -11.94 28.10
C THR A 439 6.40 -11.18 26.90
N GLY A 440 5.55 -10.36 26.26
CA GLY A 440 5.96 -9.42 25.24
C GLY A 440 6.54 -8.16 25.88
N SER A 441 7.68 -7.71 25.37
CA SER A 441 8.30 -6.45 25.77
C SER A 441 8.91 -5.79 24.54
N TRP A 442 8.42 -4.59 24.20
CA TRP A 442 8.84 -3.84 23.03
C TRP A 442 9.45 -2.52 23.45
N LYS A 443 10.76 -2.41 23.28
CA LYS A 443 11.49 -1.17 23.51
C LYS A 443 11.50 -0.34 22.25
N ILE A 444 10.65 0.67 22.20
CA ILE A 444 10.46 1.51 21.01
C ILE A 444 10.81 2.97 21.32
N ARG A 445 11.17 3.73 20.29
CA ARG A 445 11.52 5.13 20.40
C ARG A 445 10.26 6.00 20.36
N GLY A 446 10.00 6.76 21.44
CA GLY A 446 8.89 7.70 21.56
C GLY A 446 9.07 8.97 20.71
N PRO A 447 8.03 9.84 20.65
CA PRO A 447 8.08 11.10 19.90
C PRO A 447 9.16 12.07 20.38
N ASP A 448 9.46 12.03 21.68
CA ASP A 448 10.50 12.83 22.34
C ASP A 448 11.92 12.28 22.18
N GLY A 449 12.06 11.21 21.38
CA GLY A 449 13.33 10.53 21.13
C GLY A 449 13.76 9.58 22.27
N LYS A 450 13.01 9.52 23.37
CA LYS A 450 13.31 8.61 24.48
C LYS A 450 12.77 7.22 24.21
N SER A 451 13.37 6.24 24.88
CA SER A 451 12.93 4.85 24.81
C SER A 451 11.73 4.60 25.73
N VAL A 452 10.66 4.08 25.17
CA VAL A 452 9.46 3.63 25.89
C VAL A 452 9.40 2.12 25.82
N ASN A 453 9.06 1.48 26.94
CA ASN A 453 8.92 0.04 26.99
C ASN A 453 7.45 -0.35 27.15
N LEU A 454 6.87 -0.90 26.09
CA LEU A 454 5.52 -1.46 26.09
C LEU A 454 5.55 -2.91 26.55
N ARG A 455 4.56 -3.34 27.32
CA ARG A 455 4.50 -4.70 27.87
C ARG A 455 3.11 -5.30 27.74
N ALA A 456 3.05 -6.54 27.30
CA ALA A 456 1.84 -7.34 27.32
C ALA A 456 2.17 -8.80 27.70
N ASN A 457 1.20 -9.53 28.26
CA ASN A 457 1.42 -10.86 28.77
C ASN A 457 0.54 -11.94 28.13
N LYS A 458 -0.54 -11.53 27.44
CA LYS A 458 -1.61 -12.43 27.02
C LYS A 458 -2.20 -12.11 25.65
N ILE A 459 -1.54 -11.30 24.83
CA ILE A 459 -2.11 -10.94 23.51
C ILE A 459 -2.34 -12.21 22.68
N GLY A 460 -1.27 -12.90 22.32
CA GLY A 460 -1.34 -14.07 21.43
C GLY A 460 -1.95 -13.75 20.05
N SER A 461 -1.99 -14.76 19.19
CA SER A 461 -2.49 -14.61 17.84
C SER A 461 -3.98 -14.26 17.78
N GLU A 462 -4.81 -14.91 18.59
CA GLU A 462 -6.27 -14.76 18.53
C GLU A 462 -6.74 -13.38 19.00
N CYS A 463 -6.13 -12.86 20.04
CA CYS A 463 -6.43 -11.52 20.55
C CYS A 463 -6.02 -10.44 19.54
N PHE A 464 -4.84 -10.59 18.93
CA PHE A 464 -4.36 -9.68 17.90
C PHE A 464 -5.25 -9.72 16.63
N ARG A 465 -5.63 -10.91 16.18
CA ARG A 465 -6.55 -11.09 15.04
C ARG A 465 -7.90 -10.46 15.30
N LEU A 466 -8.46 -10.67 16.52
CA LEU A 466 -9.73 -10.07 16.91
C LEU A 466 -9.68 -8.53 16.90
N TRP A 467 -8.60 -7.97 17.43
CA TRP A 467 -8.38 -6.53 17.39
C TRP A 467 -8.31 -6.01 15.96
N LYS A 468 -7.47 -6.64 15.10
CA LYS A 468 -7.31 -6.22 13.70
C LYS A 468 -8.63 -6.28 12.94
N ALA A 469 -9.40 -7.35 13.14
CA ALA A 469 -10.70 -7.52 12.49
C ALA A 469 -11.76 -6.54 13.00
N ALA A 470 -11.76 -6.22 14.30
CA ALA A 470 -12.82 -5.44 14.92
C ALA A 470 -12.60 -3.91 14.87
N ASP A 471 -11.38 -3.44 15.12
CA ASP A 471 -11.10 -2.01 15.31
C ASP A 471 -10.23 -1.41 14.18
N ALA A 472 -9.36 -2.17 13.53
CA ALA A 472 -8.54 -1.68 12.44
C ALA A 472 -9.31 -1.77 11.13
N GLN A 473 -10.11 -0.76 10.83
CA GLN A 473 -10.94 -0.72 9.63
C GLN A 473 -10.09 -0.81 8.36
N VAL A 474 -10.57 -1.57 7.38
CA VAL A 474 -9.90 -1.71 6.09
C VAL A 474 -9.80 -0.36 5.40
N GLY A 475 -8.59 -0.02 4.97
CA GLY A 475 -8.31 1.23 4.26
C GLY A 475 -7.87 2.40 5.13
N ASP A 476 -8.08 2.34 6.44
CA ASP A 476 -7.63 3.36 7.38
C ASP A 476 -6.32 2.95 8.06
N ASP A 477 -5.50 3.94 8.39
CA ASP A 477 -4.31 3.71 9.22
C ASP A 477 -4.75 3.35 10.64
N PHE A 478 -4.03 2.44 11.26
CA PHE A 478 -4.36 1.93 12.58
C PHE A 478 -3.15 1.92 13.50
N HIS A 479 -3.38 2.24 14.78
CA HIS A 479 -2.33 2.30 15.79
C HIS A 479 -2.15 0.95 16.46
N ILE A 480 -0.91 0.46 16.51
CA ILE A 480 -0.58 -0.80 17.17
C ILE A 480 -0.05 -0.48 18.57
N ASN A 481 -0.89 -0.71 19.59
CA ASN A 481 -0.50 -0.62 20.99
C ASN A 481 -0.78 -1.97 21.68
N PRO A 482 0.26 -2.79 21.95
CA PRO A 482 0.08 -4.10 22.55
C PRO A 482 -0.64 -4.08 23.90
N GLU A 483 -0.42 -3.07 24.74
CA GLU A 483 -1.05 -2.96 26.08
C GLU A 483 -2.56 -2.72 25.96
N GLU A 484 -2.98 -1.84 25.05
CA GLU A 484 -4.39 -1.57 24.82
C GLU A 484 -5.10 -2.75 24.16
N ILE A 485 -4.44 -3.40 23.19
CA ILE A 485 -4.96 -4.61 22.54
C ILE A 485 -5.23 -5.69 23.59
N GLU A 486 -4.27 -5.97 24.48
CA GLU A 486 -4.45 -6.94 25.55
C GLU A 486 -5.61 -6.56 26.46
N SER A 487 -5.62 -5.34 26.99
CA SER A 487 -6.60 -4.90 27.96
C SER A 487 -8.05 -5.02 27.46
N LYS A 488 -8.26 -4.73 26.18
CA LYS A 488 -9.59 -4.73 25.55
C LYS A 488 -10.00 -6.12 25.05
N TYR A 489 -9.16 -6.75 24.25
CA TYR A 489 -9.56 -7.93 23.47
C TYR A 489 -9.36 -9.26 24.19
N PHE A 490 -8.37 -9.36 25.07
CA PHE A 490 -8.24 -10.55 25.91
C PHE A 490 -9.46 -10.73 26.82
N GLY A 491 -10.01 -9.63 27.37
CA GLY A 491 -11.24 -9.67 28.16
C GLY A 491 -12.45 -10.16 27.36
N ILE A 492 -12.54 -9.80 26.08
CA ILE A 492 -13.62 -10.24 25.19
C ILE A 492 -13.55 -11.75 24.96
N LEU A 493 -12.36 -12.27 24.57
CA LEU A 493 -12.16 -13.71 24.39
C LEU A 493 -12.43 -14.48 25.68
N THR A 494 -12.00 -13.95 26.83
CA THR A 494 -12.28 -14.55 28.15
C THR A 494 -13.78 -14.62 28.42
N LYS A 495 -14.54 -13.59 28.06
CA LYS A 495 -16.01 -13.59 28.21
C LYS A 495 -16.67 -14.66 27.33
N ILE A 496 -16.26 -14.76 26.07
CA ILE A 496 -16.78 -15.81 25.17
C ILE A 496 -16.38 -17.21 25.67
N TYR A 497 -15.16 -17.40 26.14
CA TYR A 497 -14.74 -18.64 26.79
C TYR A 497 -15.61 -18.99 28.00
N ASN A 498 -15.97 -18.02 28.85
CA ASN A 498 -16.84 -18.24 29.99
C ASN A 498 -18.28 -18.60 29.57
N VAL A 499 -18.78 -18.04 28.45
CA VAL A 499 -20.05 -18.46 27.85
C VAL A 499 -20.00 -19.93 27.45
N ALA A 500 -18.94 -20.34 26.76
CA ALA A 500 -18.71 -21.72 26.35
C ALA A 500 -18.58 -22.67 27.56
N ARG A 501 -17.83 -22.26 28.58
CA ARG A 501 -17.69 -23.00 29.85
C ARG A 501 -19.01 -23.12 30.62
N PHE A 502 -19.87 -22.10 30.55
CA PHE A 502 -21.20 -22.19 31.15
C PHE A 502 -22.07 -23.18 30.38
N ALA A 503 -22.10 -23.07 29.04
CA ALA A 503 -22.86 -24.01 28.20
C ALA A 503 -22.42 -25.46 28.36
N SER A 504 -21.12 -25.75 28.59
CA SER A 504 -20.59 -27.10 28.80
C SER A 504 -21.12 -27.82 30.03
N GLN A 505 -21.81 -27.12 30.95
CA GLN A 505 -22.42 -27.71 32.15
C GLN A 505 -23.76 -28.40 31.82
N PHE A 506 -24.31 -28.18 30.63
CA PHE A 506 -25.62 -28.65 30.24
C PHE A 506 -25.52 -29.67 29.08
N PRO A 507 -26.41 -30.67 29.05
CA PRO A 507 -26.41 -31.65 27.97
C PRO A 507 -26.79 -30.98 26.64
N ILE A 508 -26.25 -31.52 25.55
CA ILE A 508 -26.59 -31.11 24.18
C ILE A 508 -27.93 -31.74 23.84
N GLU A 509 -28.88 -30.93 23.42
CA GLU A 509 -30.16 -31.37 22.86
C GLU A 509 -30.04 -31.33 21.34
N ASP A 510 -29.97 -32.50 20.68
CA ASP A 510 -29.75 -32.60 19.25
C ASP A 510 -31.02 -32.33 18.43
N LEU A 511 -32.18 -32.60 19.01
CA LEU A 511 -33.45 -32.45 18.33
C LEU A 511 -34.13 -31.14 18.72
N ARG A 512 -34.62 -30.42 17.70
CA ARG A 512 -35.41 -29.21 17.94
C ARG A 512 -36.68 -29.58 18.72
N PRO A 513 -36.91 -28.99 19.90
CA PRO A 513 -38.11 -29.25 20.69
C PRO A 513 -39.39 -28.83 19.95
N SER A 514 -40.47 -29.54 20.21
CA SER A 514 -41.80 -29.24 19.62
C SER A 514 -42.35 -27.89 20.12
N VAL A 515 -41.99 -27.47 21.33
CA VAL A 515 -42.38 -26.20 21.92
C VAL A 515 -41.13 -25.40 22.28
N ILE A 516 -40.99 -24.22 21.71
CA ILE A 516 -39.97 -23.25 22.02
C ILE A 516 -40.60 -22.13 22.88
N LYS A 517 -39.92 -21.81 23.99
CA LYS A 517 -40.45 -20.77 24.93
C LYS A 517 -40.25 -19.36 24.35
N PRO A 518 -41.08 -18.38 24.76
CA PRO A 518 -41.01 -17.01 24.21
C PRO A 518 -39.63 -16.39 24.31
N GLU A 519 -38.90 -16.57 25.40
CA GLU A 519 -37.55 -16.05 25.62
C GLU A 519 -36.54 -16.67 24.62
N ASP A 520 -36.74 -17.95 24.27
CA ASP A 520 -35.91 -18.64 23.32
C ASP A 520 -36.24 -18.25 21.86
N VAL A 521 -37.54 -18.06 21.57
CA VAL A 521 -37.98 -17.48 20.27
C VAL A 521 -37.36 -16.10 20.07
N TRP A 522 -37.32 -15.25 21.09
CA TRP A 522 -36.69 -13.94 21.00
C TRP A 522 -35.22 -14.03 20.64
N ILE A 523 -34.44 -14.79 21.39
CA ILE A 523 -32.99 -14.85 21.13
C ILE A 523 -32.63 -15.60 19.84
N LEU A 524 -33.42 -16.60 19.45
CA LEU A 524 -33.30 -17.29 18.17
C LEU A 524 -33.61 -16.36 16.99
N SER A 525 -34.59 -15.47 17.15
CA SER A 525 -34.86 -14.43 16.14
C SER A 525 -33.73 -13.40 16.01
N GLU A 526 -33.09 -13.00 17.15
CA GLU A 526 -31.88 -12.19 17.12
C GLU A 526 -30.71 -12.91 16.44
N TYR A 527 -30.56 -14.21 16.68
CA TYR A 527 -29.54 -15.04 16.09
C TYR A 527 -29.76 -15.22 14.57
N ASP A 528 -31.00 -15.47 14.14
CA ASP A 528 -31.32 -15.58 12.71
C ASP A 528 -31.05 -14.27 11.95
N ASN A 529 -31.33 -13.14 12.60
CA ASN A 529 -30.97 -11.84 12.05
C ASN A 529 -29.45 -11.63 11.99
N LEU A 530 -28.72 -12.04 13.05
CA LEU A 530 -27.27 -12.01 13.07
C LEU A 530 -26.66 -12.77 11.89
N ILE A 531 -27.14 -13.98 11.60
CA ILE A 531 -26.71 -14.81 10.48
C ILE A 531 -26.90 -14.05 9.16
N LYS A 532 -28.10 -13.49 8.94
CA LYS A 532 -28.42 -12.74 7.71
C LYS A 532 -27.50 -11.52 7.53
N GLU A 533 -27.37 -10.70 8.56
CA GLU A 533 -26.57 -9.48 8.48
C GLU A 533 -25.07 -9.77 8.31
N THR A 534 -24.54 -10.74 9.07
CA THR A 534 -23.12 -11.08 8.96
C THR A 534 -22.79 -11.76 7.64
N MET A 535 -23.72 -12.52 7.05
CA MET A 535 -23.54 -13.08 5.71
C MET A 535 -23.43 -11.98 4.66
N GLU A 536 -24.25 -10.94 4.73
CA GLU A 536 -24.16 -9.80 3.81
C GLU A 536 -22.86 -8.98 4.02
N ASP A 537 -22.42 -8.82 5.27
CA ASP A 537 -21.12 -8.20 5.56
C ASP A 537 -19.97 -9.02 4.96
N TRP A 538 -19.95 -10.34 5.13
CA TRP A 538 -18.92 -11.21 4.54
C TRP A 538 -18.93 -11.18 3.01
N LYS A 539 -20.09 -11.13 2.37
CA LYS A 539 -20.19 -10.98 0.90
C LYS A 539 -19.55 -9.68 0.41
N ARG A 540 -19.67 -8.62 1.18
CA ARG A 540 -19.03 -7.32 0.88
C ARG A 540 -17.59 -7.21 1.37
N ILE A 541 -17.06 -8.29 1.98
CA ILE A 541 -15.74 -8.30 2.63
C ILE A 541 -15.63 -7.23 3.75
N ASP A 542 -16.72 -6.90 4.38
CA ASP A 542 -16.77 -6.02 5.55
C ASP A 542 -16.53 -6.83 6.84
N ILE A 543 -15.27 -7.20 7.04
CA ILE A 543 -14.84 -8.02 8.17
C ILE A 543 -15.12 -7.34 9.50
N SER A 544 -14.96 -6.02 9.56
CA SER A 544 -15.13 -5.27 10.79
C SER A 544 -16.59 -5.30 11.27
N SER A 545 -17.54 -5.02 10.39
CA SER A 545 -18.96 -5.07 10.72
C SER A 545 -19.41 -6.47 11.16
N ALA A 546 -19.03 -7.50 10.40
CA ALA A 546 -19.34 -8.89 10.77
C ALA A 546 -18.79 -9.26 12.15
N THR A 547 -17.52 -8.93 12.41
CA THR A 547 -16.83 -9.21 13.68
C THR A 547 -17.49 -8.48 14.86
N GLN A 548 -17.81 -7.20 14.69
CA GLN A 548 -18.45 -6.40 15.72
C GLN A 548 -19.85 -6.94 16.07
N LYS A 549 -20.65 -7.32 15.08
CA LYS A 549 -22.00 -7.86 15.30
C LYS A 549 -21.95 -9.15 16.12
N VAL A 550 -21.11 -10.12 15.75
CA VAL A 550 -20.95 -11.37 16.50
C VAL A 550 -20.43 -11.11 17.92
N LYS A 551 -19.43 -10.26 18.06
CA LYS A 551 -18.88 -9.87 19.36
C LYS A 551 -19.97 -9.26 20.27
N VAL A 552 -20.70 -8.27 19.77
CA VAL A 552 -21.76 -7.59 20.52
C VAL A 552 -22.88 -8.55 20.90
N PHE A 553 -23.28 -9.42 19.98
CA PHE A 553 -24.30 -10.42 20.24
C PHE A 553 -23.85 -11.38 21.36
N LEU A 554 -22.70 -12.03 21.21
CA LEU A 554 -22.22 -13.01 22.18
C LEU A 554 -21.95 -12.41 23.58
N THR A 555 -21.30 -11.24 23.62
CA THR A 555 -20.91 -10.63 24.89
C THR A 555 -21.95 -9.73 25.51
N GLY A 556 -22.99 -9.36 24.76
CA GLY A 556 -24.09 -8.50 25.18
C GLY A 556 -25.40 -9.26 25.31
N ILE A 557 -26.17 -9.31 24.24
CA ILE A 557 -27.57 -9.81 24.24
C ILE A 557 -27.64 -11.26 24.72
N PHE A 558 -26.80 -12.12 24.14
CA PHE A 558 -26.80 -13.55 24.48
C PHE A 558 -26.33 -13.80 25.92
N SER A 559 -25.12 -13.36 26.28
CA SER A 559 -24.56 -13.69 27.59
C SER A 559 -25.11 -12.87 28.75
N SER A 560 -25.38 -11.57 28.54
CA SER A 560 -25.75 -10.68 29.63
C SER A 560 -27.27 -10.61 29.89
N HIS A 561 -28.07 -11.00 28.89
CA HIS A 561 -29.51 -10.92 29.01
C HIS A 561 -30.18 -12.29 28.89
N TRP A 562 -30.04 -12.99 27.74
CA TRP A 562 -30.73 -14.26 27.56
C TRP A 562 -30.24 -15.37 28.48
N MET A 563 -28.92 -15.55 28.61
CA MET A 563 -28.40 -16.62 29.49
C MET A 563 -28.82 -16.44 30.96
N GLU A 564 -28.89 -15.21 31.45
CA GLU A 564 -29.36 -14.95 32.79
C GLU A 564 -30.89 -15.17 32.93
N LEU A 565 -31.65 -14.83 31.87
CA LEU A 565 -33.08 -15.05 31.77
C LEU A 565 -33.42 -16.56 31.71
N ALA A 566 -32.66 -17.34 30.93
CA ALA A 566 -32.87 -18.78 30.79
C ALA A 566 -32.24 -19.62 31.90
N LYS A 567 -31.48 -19.03 32.80
CA LYS A 567 -30.59 -19.72 33.72
C LYS A 567 -31.28 -20.79 34.58
N THR A 568 -32.43 -20.45 35.16
CA THR A 568 -33.21 -21.43 35.97
C THR A 568 -33.70 -22.58 35.11
N ARG A 569 -34.19 -22.31 33.90
CA ARG A 569 -34.66 -23.34 32.96
C ARG A 569 -33.54 -24.28 32.48
N LEU A 570 -32.34 -23.74 32.29
CA LEU A 570 -31.16 -24.54 31.94
C LEU A 570 -30.80 -25.52 33.07
N TYR A 571 -30.84 -25.10 34.32
CA TYR A 571 -30.61 -26.01 35.48
C TYR A 571 -31.76 -27.00 35.70
N ASP A 572 -33.00 -26.63 35.31
CA ASP A 572 -34.13 -27.53 35.32
C ASP A 572 -34.23 -28.47 34.11
N SER A 573 -33.18 -28.47 33.24
CA SER A 573 -33.06 -29.30 32.04
C SER A 573 -34.22 -29.11 31.08
N ASP A 574 -34.72 -27.87 30.91
CA ASP A 574 -35.72 -27.53 29.92
C ASP A 574 -35.20 -27.63 28.49
N SER A 575 -35.76 -28.56 27.69
CA SER A 575 -35.31 -28.88 26.34
C SER A 575 -35.24 -27.65 25.43
N SER A 576 -36.16 -26.68 25.57
CA SER A 576 -36.16 -25.45 24.78
C SER A 576 -34.90 -24.62 25.01
N SER A 577 -34.52 -24.38 26.26
CA SER A 577 -33.34 -23.62 26.61
C SER A 577 -32.04 -24.39 26.34
N LEU A 578 -32.02 -25.71 26.52
CA LEU A 578 -30.88 -26.57 26.21
C LEU A 578 -30.55 -26.54 24.71
N TRP A 579 -31.54 -26.76 23.88
CA TRP A 579 -31.37 -26.70 22.43
C TRP A 579 -30.93 -25.32 21.95
N THR A 580 -31.54 -24.28 22.52
CA THR A 580 -31.24 -22.87 22.14
C THR A 580 -29.78 -22.48 22.46
N ILE A 581 -29.26 -22.80 23.66
CA ILE A 581 -27.90 -22.42 24.04
C ILE A 581 -26.86 -23.05 23.12
N HIS A 582 -27.01 -24.33 22.80
CA HIS A 582 -26.05 -25.05 21.98
C HIS A 582 -26.16 -24.71 20.49
N SER A 583 -27.40 -24.53 19.96
CA SER A 583 -27.61 -24.10 18.57
C SER A 583 -26.97 -22.75 18.28
N ILE A 584 -27.18 -21.77 19.16
CA ILE A 584 -26.62 -20.44 19.01
C ILE A 584 -25.09 -20.45 19.18
N LEU A 585 -24.58 -21.08 20.22
CA LEU A 585 -23.14 -21.08 20.49
C LEU A 585 -22.37 -21.78 19.36
N SER A 586 -22.80 -22.95 18.91
CA SER A 586 -22.17 -23.68 17.78
C SER A 586 -22.16 -22.81 16.51
N GLY A 587 -23.29 -22.20 16.16
CA GLY A 587 -23.37 -21.36 14.98
C GLY A 587 -22.53 -20.07 15.10
N CYS A 588 -22.52 -19.42 16.26
CA CYS A 588 -21.67 -18.24 16.48
C CYS A 588 -20.18 -18.57 16.39
N LEU A 589 -19.73 -19.74 16.87
CA LEU A 589 -18.34 -20.18 16.73
C LEU A 589 -17.96 -20.35 15.24
N LYS A 590 -18.89 -20.84 14.39
CA LYS A 590 -18.70 -20.93 12.94
C LYS A 590 -18.59 -19.55 12.28
N ILE A 591 -19.47 -18.61 12.61
CA ILE A 591 -19.44 -17.24 12.10
C ILE A 591 -18.14 -16.53 12.50
N PHE A 592 -17.64 -16.80 13.73
CA PHE A 592 -16.47 -16.13 14.30
C PHE A 592 -15.14 -16.78 13.90
N SER A 593 -15.15 -18.02 13.41
CA SER A 593 -13.95 -18.81 13.10
C SER A 593 -13.02 -18.18 12.05
N PRO A 594 -13.46 -17.43 11.03
CA PRO A 594 -12.55 -16.75 10.12
C PRO A 594 -11.65 -15.72 10.82
N VAL A 595 -12.14 -15.13 11.91
CA VAL A 595 -11.40 -14.13 12.71
C VAL A 595 -10.53 -14.80 13.77
N CYS A 596 -11.10 -15.72 14.55
CA CYS A 596 -10.42 -16.41 15.67
C CYS A 596 -10.43 -17.94 15.46
N PRO A 597 -9.69 -18.46 14.45
CA PRO A 597 -9.82 -19.86 14.03
C PRO A 597 -9.38 -20.84 15.11
N LEU A 598 -8.26 -20.62 15.79
CA LEU A 598 -7.73 -21.54 16.79
C LEU A 598 -8.61 -21.56 18.03
N PHE A 599 -9.10 -20.40 18.46
CA PHE A 599 -10.00 -20.26 19.58
C PHE A 599 -11.35 -20.96 19.33
N CYS A 600 -11.95 -20.72 18.19
CA CYS A 600 -13.22 -21.34 17.81
C CYS A 600 -13.08 -22.85 17.59
N HIS A 601 -12.01 -23.30 16.94
CA HIS A 601 -11.72 -24.73 16.78
C HIS A 601 -11.57 -25.43 18.12
N HIS A 602 -10.79 -24.86 19.05
CA HIS A 602 -10.61 -25.42 20.41
C HIS A 602 -11.94 -25.59 21.13
N LEU A 603 -12.80 -24.56 21.10
CA LEU A 603 -14.11 -24.64 21.75
C LEU A 603 -15.04 -25.65 21.06
N SER A 604 -15.08 -25.71 19.74
CA SER A 604 -15.90 -26.69 19.00
C SER A 604 -15.45 -28.13 19.28
N THR A 605 -14.15 -28.37 19.34
CA THR A 605 -13.60 -29.69 19.68
C THR A 605 -14.01 -30.13 21.07
N ILE A 606 -13.88 -29.26 22.07
CA ILE A 606 -14.18 -29.62 23.49
C ILE A 606 -15.69 -29.74 23.72
N LEU A 607 -16.51 -28.87 23.16
CA LEU A 607 -17.95 -28.84 23.43
C LEU A 607 -18.73 -29.81 22.57
N TYR A 608 -18.38 -29.93 21.27
CA TYR A 608 -19.18 -30.64 20.27
C TYR A 608 -18.48 -31.84 19.66
N ASN A 609 -17.29 -32.17 20.19
CA ASN A 609 -16.49 -33.31 19.73
C ASN A 609 -16.16 -33.27 18.21
N GLU A 610 -16.13 -32.07 17.63
CA GLU A 610 -15.81 -31.86 16.22
C GLU A 610 -14.31 -32.00 16.00
N SER A 611 -13.87 -32.87 15.09
CA SER A 611 -12.45 -33.03 14.74
C SER A 611 -11.83 -31.78 14.09
N THR A 612 -12.67 -30.98 13.45
CA THR A 612 -12.33 -29.65 12.90
C THR A 612 -13.59 -28.81 12.82
N ILE A 613 -13.44 -27.51 13.00
CA ILE A 613 -14.55 -26.58 12.73
C ILE A 613 -14.78 -26.51 11.23
N LYS A 614 -16.01 -26.81 10.79
CA LYS A 614 -16.38 -26.80 9.38
C LYS A 614 -16.72 -25.39 8.94
N VAL A 615 -15.72 -24.65 8.46
CA VAL A 615 -15.89 -23.27 7.96
C VAL A 615 -16.68 -23.18 6.66
N ASP A 616 -16.75 -24.23 5.89
CA ASP A 616 -17.55 -24.35 4.67
C ASP A 616 -19.05 -24.45 4.94
N MET A 617 -19.44 -24.68 6.19
CA MET A 617 -20.83 -24.74 6.63
C MET A 617 -21.20 -23.50 7.43
N TYR A 618 -21.33 -22.36 6.75
CA TYR A 618 -21.90 -21.17 7.37
C TYR A 618 -23.31 -21.49 7.89
N PRO A 619 -23.66 -21.06 9.14
CA PRO A 619 -24.96 -21.41 9.69
C PRO A 619 -26.09 -20.82 8.86
N THR A 620 -27.15 -21.61 8.71
CA THR A 620 -28.40 -21.17 8.08
C THR A 620 -29.38 -20.67 9.14
N PRO A 621 -30.19 -19.64 8.85
CA PRO A 621 -31.25 -19.21 9.76
C PRO A 621 -32.19 -20.38 10.13
N LEU A 622 -32.56 -20.43 11.41
CA LEU A 622 -33.41 -21.48 11.97
C LEU A 622 -34.91 -21.28 11.70
N GLY A 623 -35.28 -20.15 11.07
CA GLY A 623 -36.63 -19.81 10.69
C GLY A 623 -37.42 -19.06 11.75
N TYR A 624 -36.72 -18.38 12.68
CA TYR A 624 -37.36 -17.53 13.66
C TYR A 624 -37.37 -16.07 13.20
N ASP A 625 -38.59 -15.51 13.08
CA ASP A 625 -38.78 -14.10 12.72
C ASP A 625 -39.83 -13.52 13.65
N LEU A 626 -39.37 -12.84 14.69
CA LEU A 626 -40.24 -12.23 15.69
C LEU A 626 -40.60 -10.82 15.25
N GLN A 627 -41.90 -10.57 15.08
CA GLN A 627 -42.42 -9.22 14.84
C GLN A 627 -41.98 -8.30 15.98
N ASP A 628 -41.58 -7.08 15.65
CA ASP A 628 -41.10 -6.08 16.64
C ASP A 628 -39.86 -6.51 17.46
N ARG A 629 -39.09 -7.49 16.99
CA ARG A 629 -37.86 -8.03 17.62
C ARG A 629 -37.00 -6.92 18.23
N THR A 630 -36.68 -5.89 17.46
CA THR A 630 -35.80 -4.78 17.90
C THR A 630 -36.39 -4.03 19.10
N LYS A 631 -37.71 -3.79 19.13
CA LYS A 631 -38.37 -3.13 20.26
C LYS A 631 -38.34 -4.00 21.51
N ILE A 632 -38.58 -5.31 21.34
CA ILE A 632 -38.53 -6.27 22.45
C ILE A 632 -37.16 -6.30 23.06
N THR A 633 -36.10 -6.42 22.24
CA THR A 633 -34.70 -6.40 22.69
C THR A 633 -34.36 -5.12 23.43
N GLN A 634 -34.74 -3.97 22.90
CA GLN A 634 -34.53 -2.68 23.58
C GLN A 634 -35.28 -2.62 24.92
N SER A 635 -36.50 -3.16 24.97
CA SER A 635 -37.33 -3.18 26.20
C SER A 635 -36.71 -4.09 27.28
N ILE A 636 -36.24 -5.28 26.89
CA ILE A 636 -35.55 -6.23 27.81
C ILE A 636 -34.27 -5.59 28.36
N VAL A 637 -33.41 -5.03 27.47
CA VAL A 637 -32.16 -4.38 27.87
C VAL A 637 -32.41 -3.19 28.80
N LYS A 638 -33.41 -2.37 28.48
CA LYS A 638 -33.79 -1.20 29.28
C LYS A 638 -34.32 -1.64 30.67
N PHE A 639 -35.19 -2.63 30.69
CA PHE A 639 -35.74 -3.17 31.93
C PHE A 639 -34.65 -3.75 32.82
N ASN A 640 -33.83 -4.64 32.30
CA ASN A 640 -32.72 -5.23 33.06
C ASN A 640 -31.75 -4.17 33.60
N THR A 641 -31.42 -3.16 32.77
CA THR A 641 -30.56 -2.06 33.19
C THR A 641 -31.18 -1.22 34.32
N MET A 642 -32.48 -0.98 34.25
CA MET A 642 -33.25 -0.26 35.29
C MET A 642 -33.17 -1.05 36.61
N VAL A 643 -33.51 -2.35 36.58
CA VAL A 643 -33.51 -3.18 37.82
C VAL A 643 -32.06 -3.28 38.40
N TRP A 644 -31.05 -3.44 37.60
CA TRP A 644 -29.65 -3.46 38.09
C TRP A 644 -29.23 -2.12 38.69
N LYS A 645 -29.65 -0.99 38.11
CA LYS A 645 -29.42 0.34 38.70
C LYS A 645 -30.12 0.49 40.03
N GLU A 646 -31.38 0.06 40.14
CA GLU A 646 -32.13 0.12 41.38
C GLU A 646 -31.45 -0.69 42.50
N LYS A 647 -31.07 -1.93 42.21
CA LYS A 647 -30.34 -2.75 43.21
C LYS A 647 -29.00 -2.11 43.63
N LYS A 648 -28.28 -1.48 42.68
CA LYS A 648 -27.07 -0.73 43.01
C LYS A 648 -27.33 0.51 43.85
N SER A 649 -28.39 1.25 43.56
CA SER A 649 -28.77 2.43 44.35
C SER A 649 -29.10 2.10 45.79
N GLN A 650 -29.73 0.94 46.00
CA GLN A 650 -30.06 0.39 47.31
C GLN A 650 -28.83 -0.32 47.99
N ASN A 651 -27.67 -0.36 47.30
CA ASN A 651 -26.44 -1.01 47.79
C ASN A 651 -26.61 -2.51 48.12
N VAL A 652 -27.52 -3.20 47.38
CA VAL A 652 -27.79 -4.62 47.55
C VAL A 652 -27.17 -5.45 46.42
N SER A 653 -26.97 -6.75 46.69
CA SER A 653 -26.48 -7.67 45.68
C SER A 653 -27.45 -7.78 44.51
N LEU A 654 -26.91 -7.98 43.28
CA LEU A 654 -27.77 -8.24 42.11
C LEU A 654 -28.63 -9.51 42.27
N LYS A 655 -28.27 -10.40 43.19
CA LYS A 655 -29.04 -11.60 43.55
C LYS A 655 -30.13 -11.34 44.62
N SER A 656 -30.15 -10.19 45.26
CA SER A 656 -31.15 -9.88 46.29
C SER A 656 -32.52 -9.71 45.66
N SER A 657 -33.57 -10.02 46.43
CA SER A 657 -34.94 -9.70 46.00
C SER A 657 -35.14 -8.19 45.96
N VAL A 658 -36.03 -7.75 45.11
CA VAL A 658 -36.48 -6.35 45.00
C VAL A 658 -37.99 -6.32 44.76
N SER A 659 -38.69 -5.44 45.49
CA SER A 659 -40.16 -5.27 45.40
C SER A 659 -40.52 -3.96 44.70
N GLY A 660 -41.76 -3.90 44.23
CA GLY A 660 -42.33 -2.65 43.68
C GLY A 660 -41.88 -2.32 42.26
N ILE A 661 -41.28 -3.28 41.54
CA ILE A 661 -40.93 -3.13 40.12
C ILE A 661 -41.95 -3.89 39.27
N GLU A 662 -42.73 -3.15 38.49
CA GLU A 662 -43.68 -3.73 37.55
C GLU A 662 -43.02 -4.05 36.21
N ILE A 663 -43.36 -5.20 35.62
CA ILE A 663 -42.90 -5.61 34.30
C ILE A 663 -43.80 -4.90 33.26
N PRO A 664 -43.24 -4.12 32.33
CA PRO A 664 -44.01 -3.39 31.33
C PRO A 664 -44.84 -4.32 30.41
N GLU A 665 -45.99 -3.83 29.92
CA GLU A 665 -46.90 -4.59 29.05
C GLU A 665 -46.18 -5.31 27.87
N PRO A 666 -45.22 -4.71 27.13
CA PRO A 666 -44.52 -5.38 26.03
C PRO A 666 -43.65 -6.55 26.46
N LEU A 667 -43.41 -6.73 27.76
CA LEU A 667 -42.57 -7.79 28.34
C LEU A 667 -43.36 -8.84 29.13
N GLN A 668 -44.70 -8.83 29.06
CA GLN A 668 -45.54 -9.77 29.82
C GLN A 668 -45.28 -11.23 29.42
N ASP A 669 -45.04 -11.52 28.15
CA ASP A 669 -44.70 -12.88 27.68
C ASP A 669 -43.39 -13.42 28.26
N TYR A 670 -42.52 -12.54 28.78
CA TYR A 670 -41.20 -12.82 29.41
C TYR A 670 -41.26 -12.69 30.94
N SER A 671 -42.44 -12.46 31.51
CA SER A 671 -42.59 -12.09 32.93
C SER A 671 -42.06 -13.15 33.90
N ASP A 672 -42.30 -14.44 33.63
CA ASP A 672 -41.80 -15.55 34.48
C ASP A 672 -40.25 -15.56 34.54
N GLY A 673 -39.61 -15.47 33.39
CA GLY A 673 -38.17 -15.41 33.29
C GLY A 673 -37.55 -14.17 33.94
N LEU A 674 -38.12 -12.98 33.70
CA LEU A 674 -37.68 -11.71 34.27
C LEU A 674 -37.87 -11.66 35.79
N THR A 675 -38.96 -12.20 36.32
CA THR A 675 -39.23 -12.33 37.74
C THR A 675 -38.18 -13.20 38.40
N LYS A 676 -37.87 -14.37 37.84
CA LYS A 676 -36.84 -15.30 38.36
C LYS A 676 -35.43 -14.71 38.23
N MET A 677 -35.09 -14.10 37.08
CA MET A 677 -33.78 -13.48 36.85
C MET A 677 -33.49 -12.39 37.90
N HIS A 678 -34.44 -11.58 38.21
CA HIS A 678 -34.28 -10.41 39.07
C HIS A 678 -34.74 -10.64 40.52
N ASN A 679 -35.27 -11.83 40.84
CA ASN A 679 -35.90 -12.09 42.15
C ASN A 679 -36.91 -10.96 42.51
N LEU A 680 -37.85 -10.66 41.58
CA LEU A 680 -38.89 -9.68 41.81
C LEU A 680 -39.96 -10.25 42.79
N VAL A 681 -40.37 -9.43 43.77
CA VAL A 681 -41.33 -9.82 44.83
C VAL A 681 -42.49 -8.84 44.86
#